data_171218da2c70c375e5c8867ad094d30d
#
_entry.id   171218da2c70c375e5c8867ad094d30d
#
_cell.length_a   1.000
_cell.length_b   1.000
_cell.length_c   1.000
_cell.angle_alpha   90.00
_cell.angle_beta   90.00
_cell.angle_gamma   90.00
#
_symmetry.space_group_name_H-M   'P 1'
#
loop_
_entity.id
_entity.type
_entity.pdbx_description
1 polymer ?
#
loop_
_entity_poly.entity_id
_entity_poly.type
_entity_poly.pdbx_seq_one_letter_code
_entity_poly.pdbx_strand_id
1 'polypeptide(L)'
;MADEQQKTAAVVDGERPLTDKELEAMLRKSEKVTEFPEVTFDEFTEPTWDEWVEACNALLKGKPFDKIMYTKNYEGITFDPIYTRKGTDAILPTNDYPGMGDFLRGATVNGYVHEPWGIAQACDETLPAENNELLKEEISKGSTVYNIKLDTATKNGVDVKDAEKPGDIGVNVTTVEDMSVLLDGLKLDKYPIMMYTGAGAKNLLALTVAALKGAGHDVKTLRGVIGGDPIGELVKTGKTETSLDALYDEMAETIKFAKANTPELRTVFINSDAYTDGGAEAVQEVAYTFATAVEYVRQMQKRGVELHDIANSLYFCFNQGANFFMEIAKLRSLRMIWAAIMEAFGAEEADRAIKVHGRCARFTKTVVDPYVNMLRNCTQTFSSVVGGVCTYDNPPFDELIRKGDVFSRRIARNLHVMLQEEFGMLSPIDAAGGSWGVETLTKQITEKIWAEFQKVEEMGGIVKALEAGYPQAQVAEVLAKRFKALEMRSDRAVGVNMYPNMTEEPLERREEDTPKLKKEREAAVAAYVADIDTNYLAGKLAAVETVEGAIEAFSNGATIGQVAAASCKAEAPETVEAIAAHHWTERYEALRFETEDYVKKTGKNVEVFLCNIGPIPQHKARADFSTSFLQVGEFNVHLNDGFQDGEDGDQYEKCLKAFKEGDYDVAVICSTDATYPEIVPKLAPMIKAAMKPSATLFLAGAAPKDMEQVYKDAGVDDFISVKANCFQTLKMLQKKKGMIE
;
A
#
# COMPACT_ATOMS: atom_id res chain seq x y z
N MET A 1 -4.21 44.23 39.64
CA MET A 1 -4.88 43.33 40.58
C MET A 1 -4.25 41.99 40.35
N ALA A 2 -3.55 41.53 41.36
CA ALA A 2 -2.54 40.50 41.27
C ALA A 2 -3.12 39.10 41.23
N ASP A 3 -2.54 38.27 40.38
CA ASP A 3 -2.73 36.82 40.30
C ASP A 3 -2.24 36.13 41.57
N GLU A 4 -3.13 35.44 42.25
CA GLU A 4 -2.78 34.41 43.23
C GLU A 4 -2.58 33.06 42.50
N GLN A 5 -1.34 32.73 42.23
CA GLN A 5 -0.97 31.35 41.83
C GLN A 5 -1.01 30.46 43.08
N GLN A 6 -1.97 29.56 43.13
CA GLN A 6 -2.00 28.44 44.07
C GLN A 6 -0.80 27.50 43.83
N LYS A 7 0.16 27.52 44.76
CA LYS A 7 1.19 26.52 44.90
C LYS A 7 0.59 25.25 45.51
N THR A 8 0.50 24.18 44.73
CA THR A 8 0.20 22.84 45.23
C THR A 8 1.41 22.30 45.98
N ALA A 9 1.26 22.16 47.29
CA ALA A 9 2.24 21.49 48.14
C ALA A 9 2.10 19.96 48.05
N ALA A 10 3.19 19.24 47.82
CA ALA A 10 3.27 17.79 47.90
C ALA A 10 3.11 17.38 49.38
N VAL A 11 2.10 16.56 49.69
CA VAL A 11 1.87 16.00 51.00
C VAL A 11 2.51 14.60 51.03
N VAL A 12 3.47 14.40 51.91
CA VAL A 12 3.96 13.08 52.30
C VAL A 12 3.19 12.65 53.52
N ASP A 13 2.77 11.37 53.58
CA ASP A 13 1.88 10.80 54.60
C ASP A 13 2.22 11.23 56.03
N GLY A 14 1.32 11.90 56.69
CA GLY A 14 1.28 12.04 58.15
C GLY A 14 2.01 13.25 58.73
N GLU A 15 2.68 14.09 57.99
CA GLU A 15 3.41 15.25 58.50
C GLU A 15 2.80 16.60 58.00
N ARG A 16 2.83 17.66 58.84
CA ARG A 16 2.41 18.98 58.51
C ARG A 16 3.12 19.53 57.25
N PRO A 17 2.50 20.37 56.41
CA PRO A 17 3.17 21.01 55.30
C PRO A 17 4.44 21.75 55.77
N LEU A 18 5.54 21.52 55.07
CA LEU A 18 6.80 22.20 55.32
C LEU A 18 6.64 23.72 55.10
N THR A 19 7.18 24.50 56.00
CA THR A 19 7.27 25.94 55.84
C THR A 19 8.29 26.28 54.76
N ASP A 20 8.16 27.44 54.10
CA ASP A 20 9.09 27.92 53.05
C ASP A 20 10.55 27.87 53.52
N LYS A 21 10.81 28.14 54.81
CA LYS A 21 12.14 28.05 55.43
C LYS A 21 12.66 26.61 55.53
N GLU A 22 11.79 25.64 55.80
CA GLU A 22 12.14 24.24 55.84
C GLU A 22 12.37 23.65 54.44
N LEU A 23 11.58 24.13 53.47
CA LEU A 23 11.77 23.77 52.06
C LEU A 23 13.09 24.36 51.50
N GLU A 24 13.40 25.63 51.85
CA GLU A 24 14.69 26.26 51.51
C GLU A 24 15.87 25.55 52.17
N ALA A 25 15.72 25.10 53.42
CA ALA A 25 16.75 24.37 54.12
C ALA A 25 16.96 22.95 53.56
N MET A 26 15.91 22.30 53.06
CA MET A 26 16.00 21.01 52.34
C MET A 26 16.66 21.21 50.94
N LEU A 27 16.28 22.23 50.22
CA LEU A 27 16.88 22.57 48.94
C LEU A 27 18.36 22.94 49.10
N ARG A 28 18.74 23.73 50.10
CA ARG A 28 20.15 24.05 50.44
C ARG A 28 20.93 22.85 50.96
N LYS A 29 20.27 21.81 51.53
CA LYS A 29 20.92 20.55 51.85
C LYS A 29 21.15 19.68 50.58
N SER A 30 20.24 19.75 49.62
CA SER A 30 20.43 19.05 48.34
C SER A 30 21.49 19.72 47.46
N GLU A 31 21.71 21.06 47.60
CA GLU A 31 22.79 21.78 46.91
C GLU A 31 24.21 21.43 47.43
N LYS A 32 24.29 20.70 48.55
CA LYS A 32 25.57 20.21 49.09
C LYS A 32 25.98 18.83 48.63
N VAL A 33 25.20 18.16 47.83
CA VAL A 33 25.68 16.99 47.05
C VAL A 33 26.41 17.51 45.82
N THR A 34 27.64 17.95 46.04
CA THR A 34 28.45 18.63 45.02
C THR A 34 29.17 17.67 44.07
N GLU A 35 29.08 16.38 44.25
CA GLU A 35 29.60 15.40 43.32
C GLU A 35 28.68 14.19 43.31
N PHE A 36 27.80 14.16 42.32
CA PHE A 36 27.26 12.88 41.86
C PHE A 36 28.43 12.11 41.24
N PRO A 37 28.63 10.85 41.59
CA PRO A 37 29.61 10.04 40.88
C PRO A 37 29.26 10.08 39.40
N GLU A 38 30.27 10.33 38.60
CA GLU A 38 30.11 10.27 37.13
C GLU A 38 29.56 8.87 36.80
N VAL A 39 28.39 8.81 36.18
CA VAL A 39 27.81 7.53 35.78
C VAL A 39 28.61 7.08 34.57
N THR A 40 29.48 6.10 34.77
CA THR A 40 30.17 5.42 33.68
C THR A 40 29.52 4.08 33.43
N PHE A 41 29.78 3.48 32.30
CA PHE A 41 29.34 2.12 31.97
C PHE A 41 30.53 1.13 32.03
N ASP A 42 31.64 1.52 32.60
CA ASP A 42 32.93 0.76 32.63
C ASP A 42 32.80 -0.54 33.44
N GLU A 43 31.83 -0.61 34.38
CA GLU A 43 31.52 -1.81 35.11
C GLU A 43 30.82 -2.90 34.30
N PHE A 44 30.27 -2.56 33.11
CA PHE A 44 29.64 -3.53 32.24
C PHE A 44 30.64 -4.06 31.21
N THR A 45 30.81 -5.38 31.20
CA THR A 45 31.64 -6.03 30.17
C THR A 45 30.95 -5.91 28.81
N GLU A 46 31.70 -5.50 27.78
CA GLU A 46 31.20 -5.52 26.40
C GLU A 46 31.12 -6.99 25.93
N PRO A 47 29.90 -7.54 25.70
CA PRO A 47 29.76 -8.90 25.21
C PRO A 47 30.25 -9.00 23.76
N THR A 48 30.89 -10.09 23.43
CA THR A 48 31.27 -10.41 22.06
C THR A 48 30.11 -10.99 21.26
N TRP A 49 30.23 -10.96 19.94
CA TRP A 49 29.26 -11.61 19.05
C TRP A 49 29.11 -13.10 19.37
N ASP A 50 30.23 -13.80 19.64
CA ASP A 50 30.22 -15.24 19.90
C ASP A 50 29.50 -15.57 21.21
N GLU A 51 29.71 -14.80 22.27
CA GLU A 51 28.98 -14.94 23.52
C GLU A 51 27.48 -14.72 23.37
N TRP A 52 27.08 -13.72 22.55
CA TRP A 52 25.68 -13.47 22.25
C TRP A 52 25.07 -14.62 21.44
N VAL A 53 25.76 -15.16 20.42
CA VAL A 53 25.31 -16.31 19.62
C VAL A 53 25.19 -17.56 20.50
N GLU A 54 26.12 -17.79 21.44
CA GLU A 54 26.02 -18.91 22.40
C GLU A 54 24.78 -18.79 23.29
N ALA A 55 24.51 -17.60 23.83
CA ALA A 55 23.29 -17.35 24.60
C ALA A 55 22.01 -17.57 23.78
N CYS A 56 21.98 -17.12 22.51
CA CYS A 56 20.87 -17.39 21.60
C CYS A 56 20.69 -18.89 21.35
N ASN A 57 21.77 -19.63 21.07
CA ASN A 57 21.71 -21.07 20.83
C ASN A 57 21.16 -21.85 22.04
N ALA A 58 21.47 -21.42 23.26
CA ALA A 58 20.91 -21.99 24.47
C ALA A 58 19.38 -21.87 24.53
N LEU A 59 18.84 -20.70 24.08
CA LEU A 59 17.39 -20.43 24.00
C LEU A 59 16.72 -21.14 22.81
N LEU A 60 17.43 -21.36 21.72
CA LEU A 60 16.90 -22.00 20.50
C LEU A 60 16.69 -23.51 20.65
N LYS A 61 17.22 -24.13 21.74
CA LYS A 61 17.01 -25.56 22.06
C LYS A 61 17.32 -26.49 20.87
N GLY A 62 18.46 -26.27 20.21
CA GLY A 62 18.93 -27.09 19.09
C GLY A 62 18.36 -26.73 17.72
N LYS A 63 17.55 -25.69 17.60
CA LYS A 63 17.17 -25.15 16.29
C LYS A 63 18.35 -24.38 15.68
N PRO A 64 18.58 -24.46 14.36
CA PRO A 64 19.71 -23.79 13.70
C PRO A 64 19.58 -22.25 13.81
N PHE A 65 20.61 -21.60 14.35
CA PHE A 65 20.69 -20.15 14.50
C PHE A 65 20.39 -19.41 13.17
N ASP A 66 21.09 -19.79 12.10
CA ASP A 66 20.96 -19.12 10.79
C ASP A 66 19.56 -19.20 10.18
N LYS A 67 18.78 -20.22 10.52
CA LYS A 67 17.41 -20.39 10.00
C LYS A 67 16.36 -19.64 10.82
N ILE A 68 16.66 -19.30 12.05
CA ILE A 68 15.69 -18.69 12.98
C ILE A 68 15.94 -17.19 13.12
N MET A 69 17.22 -16.78 13.19
CA MET A 69 17.59 -15.42 13.54
C MET A 69 17.71 -14.51 12.31
N TYR A 70 17.99 -15.04 11.12
CA TYR A 70 18.01 -14.27 9.89
C TYR A 70 16.68 -14.33 9.18
N THR A 71 16.25 -13.18 8.64
CA THR A 71 15.00 -13.06 7.87
C THR A 71 15.30 -12.62 6.44
N LYS A 72 14.81 -13.36 5.45
CA LYS A 72 14.90 -12.99 4.02
C LYS A 72 13.61 -12.36 3.57
N ASN A 73 13.73 -11.31 2.77
CA ASN A 73 12.61 -10.63 2.14
C ASN A 73 12.52 -10.91 0.63
N TYR A 74 11.53 -10.32 -0.05
CA TYR A 74 11.30 -10.49 -1.50
C TYR A 74 12.36 -9.80 -2.33
N GLU A 75 12.97 -8.71 -1.84
CA GLU A 75 14.08 -7.99 -2.46
C GLU A 75 15.39 -8.81 -2.44
N GLY A 76 15.37 -10.00 -1.84
CA GLY A 76 16.55 -10.85 -1.69
C GLY A 76 17.59 -10.28 -0.72
N ILE A 77 17.16 -9.39 0.18
CA ILE A 77 17.95 -8.88 1.29
C ILE A 77 17.75 -9.79 2.49
N THR A 78 18.84 -10.10 3.19
CA THR A 78 18.79 -10.83 4.46
C THR A 78 18.96 -9.83 5.59
N PHE A 79 17.95 -9.75 6.45
CA PHE A 79 18.02 -8.97 7.67
C PHE A 79 18.85 -9.71 8.70
N ASP A 80 19.88 -9.05 9.21
CA ASP A 80 20.64 -9.54 10.35
C ASP A 80 19.80 -9.43 11.63
N PRO A 81 19.98 -10.33 12.59
CA PRO A 81 19.23 -10.28 13.84
C PRO A 81 19.53 -9.02 14.66
N ILE A 82 20.72 -8.44 14.48
CA ILE A 82 21.15 -7.19 15.08
C ILE A 82 22.21 -6.52 14.20
N TYR A 83 22.14 -5.20 14.07
CA TYR A 83 23.13 -4.40 13.40
C TYR A 83 24.01 -3.70 14.44
N THR A 84 25.32 -3.61 14.20
CA THR A 84 26.27 -3.01 15.11
C THR A 84 27.07 -1.90 14.43
N ARG A 85 27.67 -1.01 15.21
CA ARG A 85 28.53 0.06 14.75
C ARG A 85 29.64 -0.44 13.82
N LYS A 86 30.33 -1.54 14.19
CA LYS A 86 31.45 -2.10 13.41
C LYS A 86 31.06 -2.46 11.97
N GLY A 87 29.80 -2.86 11.72
CA GLY A 87 29.30 -3.16 10.37
C GLY A 87 28.88 -1.93 9.57
N THR A 88 28.65 -0.80 10.22
CA THR A 88 27.99 0.37 9.64
C THR A 88 28.90 1.56 9.40
N ASP A 89 29.98 1.72 10.19
CA ASP A 89 30.85 2.91 10.14
C ASP A 89 31.51 3.19 8.75
N ALA A 90 31.56 2.20 7.87
CA ALA A 90 32.13 2.31 6.53
C ALA A 90 31.09 2.40 5.39
N ILE A 91 29.79 2.48 5.73
CA ILE A 91 28.74 2.18 4.74
C ILE A 91 28.27 3.40 3.95
N LEU A 92 27.97 4.51 4.59
CA LEU A 92 27.50 5.71 3.89
C LEU A 92 28.17 6.97 4.47
N PRO A 93 28.42 7.99 3.64
CA PRO A 93 28.85 9.29 4.12
C PRO A 93 27.69 9.92 4.90
N THR A 94 27.70 9.75 6.23
CA THR A 94 26.70 10.31 7.13
C THR A 94 26.90 11.80 7.41
N ASN A 95 27.83 12.46 6.68
CA ASN A 95 28.23 13.83 6.93
C ASN A 95 27.48 14.87 6.10
N ASP A 96 26.64 14.42 5.14
CA ASP A 96 25.85 15.33 4.33
C ASP A 96 24.66 15.90 5.10
N TYR A 97 24.26 17.10 4.72
CA TYR A 97 23.10 17.78 5.29
C TYR A 97 21.86 17.58 4.38
N PRO A 98 20.65 17.66 4.93
CA PRO A 98 19.43 17.59 4.14
C PRO A 98 19.43 18.64 3.01
N GLY A 99 18.94 18.26 1.83
CA GLY A 99 18.85 19.15 0.67
C GLY A 99 20.16 19.49 -0.03
N MET A 100 21.23 18.76 0.27
CA MET A 100 22.57 18.97 -0.28
C MET A 100 23.21 17.63 -0.67
N GLY A 101 24.22 17.70 -1.55
CA GLY A 101 25.05 16.57 -1.94
C GLY A 101 24.25 15.45 -2.63
N ASP A 102 24.16 14.31 -1.98
CA ASP A 102 23.43 13.14 -2.49
C ASP A 102 21.95 13.13 -2.12
N PHE A 103 21.46 14.10 -1.39
CA PHE A 103 20.08 14.22 -0.90
C PHE A 103 19.59 13.04 -0.03
N LEU A 104 20.47 12.15 0.41
CA LEU A 104 20.14 10.99 1.22
C LEU A 104 19.26 11.36 2.42
N ARG A 105 19.62 12.45 3.11
CA ARG A 105 18.99 12.89 4.35
C ARG A 105 17.74 13.74 4.19
N GLY A 106 17.38 14.10 2.96
CA GLY A 106 16.19 14.88 2.67
C GLY A 106 16.27 15.62 1.34
N ALA A 107 15.13 15.86 0.71
CA ALA A 107 15.05 16.59 -0.54
C ALA A 107 15.16 18.14 -0.37
N THR A 108 14.96 18.64 0.85
CA THR A 108 15.00 20.09 1.17
C THR A 108 15.83 20.34 2.43
N VAL A 109 16.47 21.52 2.49
CA VAL A 109 17.35 21.92 3.59
C VAL A 109 16.62 21.97 4.94
N ASN A 110 15.38 22.43 4.93
CA ASN A 110 14.59 22.68 6.14
C ASN A 110 13.72 21.46 6.54
N GLY A 111 13.56 20.47 5.65
CA GLY A 111 12.69 19.32 5.86
C GLY A 111 11.29 19.72 6.35
N TYR A 112 10.67 18.86 7.11
CA TYR A 112 9.33 19.10 7.66
C TYR A 112 9.25 20.15 8.76
N VAL A 113 10.36 20.54 9.35
CA VAL A 113 10.41 21.56 10.42
C VAL A 113 9.84 22.90 9.93
N HIS A 114 10.06 23.22 8.66
CA HIS A 114 9.56 24.45 8.04
C HIS A 114 8.35 24.19 7.12
N GLU A 115 8.39 23.12 6.34
CA GLU A 115 7.34 22.77 5.40
C GLU A 115 6.88 21.32 5.65
N PRO A 116 5.83 21.13 6.46
CA PRO A 116 5.24 19.81 6.68
C PRO A 116 4.88 19.13 5.36
N TRP A 117 4.92 17.78 5.32
CA TRP A 117 4.43 17.08 4.13
C TRP A 117 2.98 17.45 3.84
N GLY A 118 2.66 17.59 2.56
CA GLY A 118 1.30 17.90 2.13
C GLY A 118 0.35 16.72 2.36
N ILE A 119 -0.77 16.99 3.02
CA ILE A 119 -1.86 16.01 3.21
C ILE A 119 -2.72 16.04 1.96
N ALA A 120 -2.57 15.01 1.12
CA ALA A 120 -3.17 14.92 -0.21
C ALA A 120 -4.27 13.86 -0.25
N GLN A 121 -5.31 14.02 0.58
CA GLN A 121 -6.45 13.10 0.59
C GLN A 121 -7.14 13.10 -0.77
N ALA A 122 -7.18 11.94 -1.45
CA ALA A 122 -7.81 11.83 -2.76
C ALA A 122 -9.33 12.05 -2.70
N CYS A 123 -9.86 12.89 -3.60
CA CYS A 123 -11.28 13.16 -3.75
C CYS A 123 -11.78 12.52 -5.04
N ASP A 124 -12.74 11.61 -4.91
CA ASP A 124 -13.16 10.67 -5.95
C ASP A 124 -14.68 10.61 -6.18
N GLU A 125 -15.43 11.67 -5.75
CA GLU A 125 -16.84 11.77 -6.08
C GLU A 125 -17.04 11.93 -7.59
N THR A 126 -18.12 11.37 -8.11
CA THR A 126 -18.35 11.23 -9.55
C THR A 126 -18.75 12.54 -10.23
N LEU A 127 -19.59 13.34 -9.56
CA LEU A 127 -20.07 14.60 -10.12
C LEU A 127 -19.14 15.76 -9.78
N PRO A 128 -18.88 16.69 -10.72
CA PRO A 128 -18.01 17.85 -10.49
C PRO A 128 -18.41 18.68 -9.25
N ALA A 129 -19.72 18.92 -9.03
CA ALA A 129 -20.20 19.69 -7.90
C ALA A 129 -19.97 18.98 -6.56
N GLU A 130 -20.25 17.67 -6.50
CA GLU A 130 -20.04 16.86 -5.29
C GLU A 130 -18.55 16.74 -4.96
N ASN A 131 -17.72 16.57 -5.98
CA ASN A 131 -16.26 16.51 -5.81
C ASN A 131 -15.70 17.87 -5.34
N ASN A 132 -16.21 18.98 -5.85
CA ASN A 132 -15.87 20.32 -5.40
C ASN A 132 -16.21 20.54 -3.91
N GLU A 133 -17.40 20.14 -3.48
CA GLU A 133 -17.79 20.19 -2.07
C GLU A 133 -16.87 19.34 -1.21
N LEU A 134 -16.54 18.12 -1.65
CA LEU A 134 -15.61 17.24 -0.96
C LEU A 134 -14.20 17.86 -0.85
N LEU A 135 -13.67 18.45 -1.92
CA LEU A 135 -12.39 19.14 -1.91
C LEU A 135 -12.35 20.29 -0.91
N LYS A 136 -13.41 21.10 -0.86
CA LYS A 136 -13.55 22.19 0.11
C LYS A 136 -13.64 21.67 1.55
N GLU A 137 -14.39 20.60 1.76
CA GLU A 137 -14.52 19.93 3.06
C GLU A 137 -13.18 19.38 3.54
N GLU A 138 -12.44 18.64 2.70
CA GLU A 138 -11.15 18.07 3.06
C GLU A 138 -10.14 19.14 3.46
N ILE A 139 -10.01 20.23 2.69
CA ILE A 139 -9.15 21.37 3.04
C ILE A 139 -9.58 22.02 4.34
N SER A 140 -10.88 22.20 4.56
CA SER A 140 -11.39 22.81 5.80
C SER A 140 -11.09 21.99 7.05
N LYS A 141 -10.85 20.70 6.87
CA LYS A 141 -10.61 19.71 7.94
C LYS A 141 -9.14 19.25 8.05
N GLY A 142 -8.22 19.89 7.33
CA GLY A 142 -6.79 19.70 7.53
C GLY A 142 -6.01 19.13 6.34
N SER A 143 -6.63 18.75 5.23
CA SER A 143 -5.91 18.51 3.99
C SER A 143 -5.24 19.78 3.49
N THR A 144 -4.10 19.65 2.82
CA THR A 144 -3.31 20.79 2.35
C THR A 144 -3.03 20.76 0.85
N VAL A 145 -3.58 19.77 0.14
CA VAL A 145 -3.47 19.57 -1.31
C VAL A 145 -4.84 19.23 -1.86
N TYR A 146 -5.25 19.85 -2.96
CA TYR A 146 -6.42 19.44 -3.74
C TYR A 146 -6.07 18.24 -4.62
N ASN A 147 -6.24 17.02 -4.12
CA ASN A 147 -5.97 15.79 -4.86
C ASN A 147 -7.25 15.32 -5.57
N ILE A 148 -7.34 15.61 -6.86
CA ILE A 148 -8.49 15.32 -7.72
C ILE A 148 -8.25 13.99 -8.43
N LYS A 149 -9.06 13.00 -8.13
CA LYS A 149 -9.04 11.71 -8.80
C LYS A 149 -10.04 11.71 -9.95
N LEU A 150 -9.53 11.57 -11.17
CA LEU A 150 -10.33 11.56 -12.40
C LEU A 150 -10.82 10.13 -12.70
N ASP A 151 -11.98 10.03 -13.35
CA ASP A 151 -12.45 8.76 -13.89
C ASP A 151 -11.66 8.31 -15.12
N THR A 152 -11.84 7.05 -15.51
CA THR A 152 -11.14 6.45 -16.65
C THR A 152 -11.52 7.14 -17.97
N ALA A 153 -12.78 7.51 -18.14
CA ALA A 153 -13.24 8.18 -19.35
C ALA A 153 -12.57 9.55 -19.55
N THR A 154 -12.54 10.37 -18.49
CA THR A 154 -11.89 11.70 -18.51
C THR A 154 -10.39 11.59 -18.82
N LYS A 155 -9.68 10.66 -18.17
CA LYS A 155 -8.24 10.44 -18.42
C LYS A 155 -7.95 10.03 -19.87
N ASN A 156 -8.82 9.24 -20.46
CA ASN A 156 -8.67 8.76 -21.84
C ASN A 156 -9.25 9.73 -22.87
N GLY A 157 -9.72 10.91 -22.46
CA GLY A 157 -10.31 11.87 -23.39
C GLY A 157 -11.57 11.34 -24.07
N VAL A 158 -12.40 10.59 -23.35
CA VAL A 158 -13.65 9.99 -23.85
C VAL A 158 -14.84 10.76 -23.30
N ASP A 159 -15.72 11.19 -24.16
CA ASP A 159 -16.97 11.84 -23.76
C ASP A 159 -17.89 10.85 -23.02
N VAL A 160 -18.69 11.36 -22.09
CA VAL A 160 -19.57 10.54 -21.25
C VAL A 160 -20.50 9.60 -22.02
N LYS A 161 -20.97 10.01 -23.21
CA LYS A 161 -21.83 9.18 -24.08
C LYS A 161 -21.14 7.88 -24.55
N ASP A 162 -19.81 7.96 -24.76
CA ASP A 162 -18.99 6.86 -25.25
C ASP A 162 -18.29 6.11 -24.11
N ALA A 163 -18.39 6.60 -22.87
CA ALA A 163 -17.84 5.98 -21.68
C ALA A 163 -18.64 4.73 -21.26
N GLU A 164 -17.97 3.64 -20.93
CA GLU A 164 -18.62 2.44 -20.41
C GLU A 164 -19.18 2.68 -19.00
N LYS A 165 -18.34 3.21 -18.10
CA LYS A 165 -18.68 3.49 -16.71
C LYS A 165 -18.17 4.87 -16.29
N PRO A 166 -18.90 5.96 -16.60
CA PRO A 166 -18.50 7.28 -16.14
C PRO A 166 -18.50 7.33 -14.60
N GLY A 167 -17.43 7.91 -14.03
CA GLY A 167 -17.27 8.03 -12.59
C GLY A 167 -16.78 6.76 -11.89
N ASP A 168 -16.24 5.78 -12.60
CA ASP A 168 -15.80 4.49 -12.08
C ASP A 168 -14.82 4.59 -10.90
N ILE A 169 -13.85 5.49 -10.98
CA ILE A 169 -12.80 5.66 -9.98
C ILE A 169 -12.60 7.12 -9.52
N GLY A 170 -13.39 8.06 -10.01
CA GLY A 170 -13.21 9.49 -9.71
C GLY A 170 -14.20 10.36 -10.46
N VAL A 171 -13.91 11.67 -10.52
CA VAL A 171 -14.79 12.65 -11.11
C VAL A 171 -14.81 12.57 -12.64
N ASN A 172 -16.02 12.61 -13.20
CA ASN A 172 -16.24 12.69 -14.66
C ASN A 172 -16.29 14.15 -15.10
N VAL A 173 -15.36 14.55 -15.97
CA VAL A 173 -15.26 15.89 -16.53
C VAL A 173 -15.23 15.79 -18.05
N THR A 174 -16.17 16.43 -18.73
CA THR A 174 -16.29 16.39 -20.18
C THR A 174 -16.14 17.77 -20.82
N THR A 175 -16.52 18.83 -20.11
CA THR A 175 -16.63 20.20 -20.64
C THR A 175 -15.89 21.21 -19.76
N VAL A 176 -15.65 22.42 -20.29
CA VAL A 176 -15.09 23.53 -19.50
C VAL A 176 -16.03 23.97 -18.39
N GLU A 177 -17.34 23.80 -18.54
CA GLU A 177 -18.33 24.06 -17.49
C GLU A 177 -18.16 23.07 -16.34
N ASP A 178 -18.00 21.76 -16.62
CA ASP A 178 -17.71 20.76 -15.59
C ASP A 178 -16.47 21.11 -14.78
N MET A 179 -15.39 21.48 -15.47
CA MET A 179 -14.13 21.87 -14.84
C MET A 179 -14.30 23.16 -14.03
N SER A 180 -15.08 24.11 -14.54
CA SER A 180 -15.37 25.36 -13.83
C SER A 180 -16.15 25.10 -12.52
N VAL A 181 -17.14 24.21 -12.54
CA VAL A 181 -17.88 23.77 -11.37
C VAL A 181 -16.95 23.04 -10.37
N LEU A 182 -16.10 22.14 -10.88
CA LEU A 182 -15.14 21.40 -10.06
C LEU A 182 -14.17 22.32 -9.32
N LEU A 183 -13.72 23.40 -9.95
CA LEU A 183 -12.73 24.32 -9.40
C LEU A 183 -13.32 25.55 -8.70
N ASP A 184 -14.66 25.73 -8.74
CA ASP A 184 -15.32 26.91 -8.18
C ASP A 184 -14.97 27.15 -6.71
N GLY A 185 -14.49 28.35 -6.39
CA GLY A 185 -14.16 28.78 -5.03
C GLY A 185 -12.98 28.05 -4.38
N LEU A 186 -12.24 27.18 -5.10
CA LEU A 186 -10.99 26.62 -4.60
C LEU A 186 -9.89 27.69 -4.52
N LYS A 187 -9.09 27.64 -3.46
CA LYS A 187 -8.00 28.60 -3.23
C LYS A 187 -6.68 28.06 -3.81
N LEU A 188 -6.59 28.01 -5.16
CA LEU A 188 -5.46 27.43 -5.88
C LEU A 188 -4.17 28.28 -5.81
N ASP A 189 -4.29 29.53 -5.40
CA ASP A 189 -3.18 30.41 -5.04
C ASP A 189 -2.53 30.02 -3.70
N LYS A 190 -3.28 29.35 -2.82
CA LYS A 190 -2.84 28.94 -1.50
C LYS A 190 -2.48 27.46 -1.42
N TYR A 191 -3.29 26.59 -1.98
CA TYR A 191 -3.14 25.13 -1.93
C TYR A 191 -2.80 24.55 -3.30
N PRO A 192 -1.79 23.67 -3.40
CA PRO A 192 -1.45 23.03 -4.65
C PRO A 192 -2.55 22.09 -5.13
N ILE A 193 -2.65 21.92 -6.45
CA ILE A 193 -3.49 20.92 -7.10
C ILE A 193 -2.65 19.68 -7.41
N MET A 194 -3.28 18.51 -7.34
CA MET A 194 -2.71 17.23 -7.79
C MET A 194 -3.75 16.51 -8.64
N MET A 195 -3.37 16.18 -9.88
CA MET A 195 -4.23 15.51 -10.83
C MET A 195 -3.39 14.59 -11.73
N TYR A 196 -3.61 13.29 -11.63
CA TYR A 196 -3.05 12.31 -12.55
C TYR A 196 -3.94 12.21 -13.78
N THR A 197 -3.39 12.49 -14.96
CA THR A 197 -4.17 12.70 -16.18
C THR A 197 -4.15 11.53 -17.16
N GLY A 198 -3.60 10.38 -16.76
CA GLY A 198 -3.43 9.23 -17.65
C GLY A 198 -2.18 9.35 -18.53
N ALA A 199 -2.27 8.98 -19.81
CA ALA A 199 -1.11 8.98 -20.72
C ALA A 199 -0.60 10.38 -21.06
N GLY A 200 -1.48 11.36 -21.26
CA GLY A 200 -1.12 12.72 -21.63
C GLY A 200 -1.65 13.78 -20.67
N ALA A 201 -0.96 14.91 -20.57
CA ALA A 201 -1.35 16.01 -19.69
C ALA A 201 -2.05 17.17 -20.44
N LYS A 202 -1.85 17.29 -21.75
CA LYS A 202 -2.24 18.47 -22.55
C LYS A 202 -3.72 18.82 -22.41
N ASN A 203 -4.60 17.85 -22.65
CA ASN A 203 -6.04 18.13 -22.72
C ASN A 203 -6.58 18.58 -21.36
N LEU A 204 -6.18 17.93 -20.26
CA LEU A 204 -6.64 18.29 -18.92
C LEU A 204 -5.98 19.56 -18.38
N LEU A 205 -4.72 19.80 -18.72
CA LEU A 205 -4.06 21.09 -18.45
C LEU A 205 -4.78 22.23 -19.20
N ALA A 206 -5.05 22.05 -20.50
CA ALA A 206 -5.76 23.05 -21.29
C ALA A 206 -7.18 23.32 -20.78
N LEU A 207 -7.91 22.26 -20.43
CA LEU A 207 -9.26 22.36 -19.87
C LEU A 207 -9.26 23.11 -18.53
N THR A 208 -8.31 22.79 -17.63
CA THR A 208 -8.13 23.47 -16.35
C THR A 208 -7.80 24.95 -16.55
N VAL A 209 -6.86 25.27 -17.46
CA VAL A 209 -6.47 26.65 -17.76
C VAL A 209 -7.61 27.41 -18.40
N ALA A 210 -8.40 26.81 -19.31
CA ALA A 210 -9.57 27.42 -19.90
C ALA A 210 -10.62 27.82 -18.85
N ALA A 211 -10.94 26.88 -17.94
CA ALA A 211 -11.87 27.13 -16.82
C ALA A 211 -11.40 28.27 -15.90
N LEU A 212 -10.14 28.26 -15.50
CA LEU A 212 -9.56 29.28 -14.60
C LEU A 212 -9.50 30.67 -15.28
N LYS A 213 -9.11 30.75 -16.55
CA LYS A 213 -9.14 32.01 -17.31
C LYS A 213 -10.56 32.53 -17.49
N GLY A 214 -11.52 31.65 -17.77
CA GLY A 214 -12.93 32.00 -17.86
C GLY A 214 -13.49 32.58 -16.56
N ALA A 215 -13.02 32.09 -15.41
CA ALA A 215 -13.34 32.59 -14.06
C ALA A 215 -12.50 33.83 -13.65
N GLY A 216 -11.56 34.29 -14.49
CA GLY A 216 -10.71 35.47 -14.22
C GLY A 216 -9.55 35.22 -13.24
N HIS A 217 -9.16 33.96 -13.02
CA HIS A 217 -8.01 33.61 -12.16
C HIS A 217 -6.68 33.81 -12.88
N ASP A 218 -5.65 34.21 -12.13
CA ASP A 218 -4.27 34.22 -12.64
C ASP A 218 -3.68 32.80 -12.60
N VAL A 219 -3.55 32.19 -13.76
CA VAL A 219 -3.03 30.83 -13.90
C VAL A 219 -1.57 30.69 -13.48
N LYS A 220 -0.81 31.79 -13.38
CA LYS A 220 0.58 31.78 -12.91
C LYS A 220 0.73 31.38 -11.44
N THR A 221 -0.35 31.50 -10.66
CA THR A 221 -0.38 31.07 -9.26
C THR A 221 -0.63 29.57 -9.09
N LEU A 222 -1.00 28.87 -10.17
CA LEU A 222 -1.29 27.45 -10.15
C LEU A 222 0.00 26.67 -9.87
N ARG A 223 -0.02 25.82 -8.84
CA ARG A 223 1.12 25.03 -8.40
C ARG A 223 0.71 23.59 -8.05
N GLY A 224 1.69 22.70 -8.02
CA GLY A 224 1.46 21.29 -7.78
C GLY A 224 1.70 20.46 -9.04
N VAL A 225 0.81 19.55 -9.40
CA VAL A 225 0.96 18.70 -10.57
C VAL A 225 -0.38 18.45 -11.29
N ILE A 226 -0.38 18.66 -12.59
CA ILE A 226 -1.38 18.14 -13.55
C ILE A 226 -0.57 17.40 -14.59
N GLY A 227 -0.40 16.08 -14.41
CA GLY A 227 0.64 15.35 -15.11
C GLY A 227 0.23 14.00 -15.65
N GLY A 228 0.80 13.67 -16.82
CA GLY A 228 0.63 12.38 -17.48
C GLY A 228 1.85 11.47 -17.35
N ASP A 229 1.63 10.18 -17.62
CA ASP A 229 2.63 9.09 -17.62
C ASP A 229 2.31 8.08 -18.73
N PRO A 230 2.72 8.32 -19.98
CA PRO A 230 2.41 7.44 -21.09
C PRO A 230 2.96 6.02 -20.96
N ILE A 231 4.16 5.84 -20.37
CA ILE A 231 4.73 4.51 -20.15
C ILE A 231 4.02 3.81 -19.00
N GLY A 232 3.69 4.52 -17.92
CA GLY A 232 2.90 3.95 -16.81
C GLY A 232 1.54 3.45 -17.27
N GLU A 233 0.83 4.19 -18.09
CA GLU A 233 -0.44 3.74 -18.68
C GLU A 233 -0.24 2.58 -19.68
N LEU A 234 0.83 2.58 -20.48
CA LEU A 234 1.18 1.45 -21.34
C LEU A 234 1.38 0.15 -20.54
N VAL A 235 2.11 0.21 -19.43
CA VAL A 235 2.33 -0.95 -18.53
C VAL A 235 1.01 -1.45 -17.96
N LYS A 236 0.13 -0.54 -17.56
CA LYS A 236 -1.13 -0.84 -16.91
C LYS A 236 -2.20 -1.39 -17.86
N THR A 237 -2.29 -0.83 -19.06
CA THR A 237 -3.36 -1.16 -20.02
C THR A 237 -2.90 -2.10 -21.14
N GLY A 238 -1.60 -2.23 -21.34
CA GLY A 238 -0.98 -3.02 -22.42
C GLY A 238 -0.96 -2.30 -23.77
N LYS A 239 -1.50 -1.11 -23.87
CA LYS A 239 -1.54 -0.34 -25.12
C LYS A 239 -1.62 1.16 -24.90
N THR A 240 -1.19 1.93 -25.89
CA THR A 240 -1.43 3.38 -25.98
C THR A 240 -2.50 3.67 -27.02
N GLU A 241 -3.07 4.87 -27.00
CA GLU A 241 -4.03 5.30 -28.04
C GLU A 241 -3.34 5.78 -29.34
N THR A 242 -2.09 6.22 -29.24
CA THR A 242 -1.21 6.65 -30.34
C THR A 242 0.22 6.22 -30.05
N SER A 243 1.18 6.55 -30.91
CA SER A 243 2.59 6.21 -30.67
C SER A 243 3.15 6.91 -29.43
N LEU A 244 4.14 6.29 -28.77
CA LEU A 244 4.88 6.94 -27.69
C LEU A 244 5.59 8.21 -28.17
N ASP A 245 6.04 8.27 -29.43
CA ASP A 245 6.70 9.45 -29.98
C ASP A 245 5.75 10.65 -30.04
N ALA A 246 4.49 10.45 -30.44
CA ALA A 246 3.45 11.48 -30.39
C ALA A 246 3.13 11.95 -28.96
N LEU A 247 3.08 11.01 -27.99
CA LEU A 247 2.88 11.34 -26.57
C LEU A 247 4.08 12.09 -25.97
N TYR A 248 5.30 11.80 -26.42
CA TYR A 248 6.50 12.56 -26.03
C TYR A 248 6.52 13.96 -26.65
N ASP A 249 6.01 14.13 -27.90
CA ASP A 249 5.83 15.47 -28.51
C ASP A 249 4.86 16.30 -27.65
N GLU A 250 3.74 15.71 -27.25
CA GLU A 250 2.77 16.34 -26.36
C GLU A 250 3.36 16.70 -24.99
N MET A 251 4.15 15.80 -24.40
CA MET A 251 4.83 16.05 -23.13
C MET A 251 5.79 17.23 -23.24
N ALA A 252 6.58 17.30 -24.31
CA ALA A 252 7.51 18.42 -24.53
C ALA A 252 6.77 19.75 -24.69
N GLU A 253 5.63 19.75 -25.37
CA GLU A 253 4.79 20.92 -25.54
C GLU A 253 4.18 21.38 -24.22
N THR A 254 3.65 20.47 -23.39
CA THR A 254 3.09 20.80 -22.07
C THR A 254 4.16 21.38 -21.12
N ILE A 255 5.40 20.86 -21.14
CA ILE A 255 6.50 21.39 -20.33
C ILE A 255 6.84 22.84 -20.78
N LYS A 256 6.95 23.09 -22.09
CA LYS A 256 7.23 24.44 -22.63
C LYS A 256 6.13 25.43 -22.30
N PHE A 257 4.87 24.99 -22.41
CA PHE A 257 3.70 25.79 -22.03
C PHE A 257 3.71 26.11 -20.52
N ALA A 258 3.94 25.11 -19.66
CA ALA A 258 3.94 25.29 -18.22
C ALA A 258 5.05 26.27 -17.78
N LYS A 259 6.25 26.14 -18.31
CA LYS A 259 7.34 27.09 -18.07
C LYS A 259 6.94 28.55 -18.31
N ALA A 260 6.20 28.80 -19.38
CA ALA A 260 5.79 30.15 -19.77
C ALA A 260 4.57 30.68 -19.00
N ASN A 261 3.62 29.80 -18.67
CA ASN A 261 2.27 30.20 -18.22
C ASN A 261 1.94 29.77 -16.78
N THR A 262 2.48 28.65 -16.29
CA THR A 262 2.22 28.07 -14.96
C THR A 262 3.52 27.56 -14.33
N PRO A 263 4.50 28.43 -14.03
CA PRO A 263 5.89 28.05 -13.72
C PRO A 263 6.05 27.19 -12.45
N GLU A 264 5.08 27.22 -11.55
CA GLU A 264 5.07 26.41 -10.32
C GLU A 264 4.35 25.04 -10.49
N LEU A 265 3.81 24.76 -11.71
CA LEU A 265 3.07 23.55 -12.00
C LEU A 265 3.95 22.51 -12.72
N ARG A 266 3.91 21.28 -12.25
CA ARG A 266 4.56 20.13 -12.90
C ARG A 266 3.58 19.43 -13.84
N THR A 267 4.08 18.87 -14.94
CA THR A 267 3.23 18.27 -15.98
C THR A 267 3.54 16.82 -16.30
N VAL A 268 4.49 16.22 -15.59
CA VAL A 268 4.84 14.80 -15.73
C VAL A 268 4.69 14.15 -14.36
N PHE A 269 3.75 13.20 -14.23
CA PHE A 269 3.44 12.53 -12.98
C PHE A 269 3.70 11.02 -13.12
N ILE A 270 4.94 10.62 -12.86
CA ILE A 270 5.38 9.22 -13.02
C ILE A 270 4.85 8.38 -11.87
N ASN A 271 4.04 7.37 -12.19
CA ASN A 271 3.31 6.59 -11.21
C ASN A 271 3.77 5.13 -11.18
N SER A 272 4.20 4.65 -10.01
CA SER A 272 4.63 3.26 -9.81
C SER A 272 3.48 2.25 -9.65
N ASP A 273 2.20 2.71 -9.63
CA ASP A 273 1.02 1.87 -9.34
C ASP A 273 0.97 0.59 -10.18
N ALA A 274 1.26 0.67 -11.47
CA ALA A 274 1.20 -0.48 -12.36
C ALA A 274 2.12 -1.63 -11.91
N TYR A 275 3.28 -1.31 -11.39
CA TYR A 275 4.22 -2.32 -10.88
C TYR A 275 3.82 -2.82 -9.49
N THR A 276 3.50 -1.91 -8.58
CA THR A 276 3.17 -2.28 -7.19
C THR A 276 1.85 -3.01 -7.07
N ASP A 277 0.82 -2.60 -7.80
CA ASP A 277 -0.47 -3.31 -7.86
C ASP A 277 -0.32 -4.66 -8.60
N GLY A 278 0.68 -4.81 -9.47
CA GLY A 278 1.07 -6.10 -10.06
C GLY A 278 1.79 -7.05 -9.09
N GLY A 279 2.16 -6.58 -7.90
CA GLY A 279 2.84 -7.38 -6.87
C GLY A 279 4.35 -7.22 -6.83
N ALA A 280 4.92 -6.20 -7.50
CA ALA A 280 6.34 -5.87 -7.43
C ALA A 280 6.83 -5.66 -5.99
N GLU A 281 8.12 -5.90 -5.77
CA GLU A 281 8.81 -5.53 -4.55
C GLU A 281 9.53 -4.17 -4.71
N ALA A 282 10.10 -3.64 -3.64
CA ALA A 282 10.62 -2.27 -3.59
C ALA A 282 11.75 -1.98 -4.62
N VAL A 283 12.59 -2.97 -4.94
CA VAL A 283 13.67 -2.79 -5.93
C VAL A 283 13.10 -2.64 -7.32
N GLN A 284 12.16 -3.51 -7.71
CA GLN A 284 11.47 -3.48 -9.00
C GLN A 284 10.69 -2.18 -9.18
N GLU A 285 9.92 -1.79 -8.15
CA GLU A 285 9.16 -0.54 -8.14
C GLU A 285 10.04 0.65 -8.51
N VAL A 286 11.15 0.85 -7.77
CA VAL A 286 12.02 2.03 -7.95
C VAL A 286 12.81 1.93 -9.26
N ALA A 287 13.37 0.77 -9.58
CA ALA A 287 14.21 0.60 -10.77
C ALA A 287 13.41 0.87 -12.06
N TYR A 288 12.19 0.34 -12.18
CA TYR A 288 11.37 0.52 -13.38
C TYR A 288 10.79 1.93 -13.47
N THR A 289 10.42 2.54 -12.35
CA THR A 289 9.97 3.93 -12.29
C THR A 289 11.09 4.89 -12.71
N PHE A 290 12.34 4.64 -12.27
CA PHE A 290 13.47 5.48 -12.69
C PHE A 290 13.89 5.22 -14.12
N ALA A 291 13.80 3.99 -14.63
CA ALA A 291 14.02 3.72 -16.04
C ALA A 291 12.99 4.45 -16.93
N THR A 292 11.72 4.54 -16.47
CA THR A 292 10.68 5.36 -17.11
C THR A 292 11.06 6.84 -17.10
N ALA A 293 11.49 7.36 -15.96
CA ALA A 293 11.91 8.76 -15.85
C ALA A 293 13.12 9.09 -16.74
N VAL A 294 14.09 8.19 -16.81
CA VAL A 294 15.28 8.33 -17.67
C VAL A 294 14.89 8.37 -19.15
N GLU A 295 13.93 7.55 -19.56
CA GLU A 295 13.39 7.61 -20.91
C GLU A 295 12.75 8.98 -21.19
N TYR A 296 11.95 9.51 -20.26
CA TYR A 296 11.38 10.85 -20.42
C TYR A 296 12.44 11.94 -20.49
N VAL A 297 13.46 11.91 -19.66
CA VAL A 297 14.57 12.88 -19.72
C VAL A 297 15.23 12.86 -21.10
N ARG A 298 15.55 11.67 -21.63
CA ARG A 298 16.16 11.51 -22.95
C ARG A 298 15.27 12.03 -24.08
N GLN A 299 14.00 11.68 -24.04
CA GLN A 299 13.03 12.08 -25.06
C GLN A 299 12.76 13.58 -25.03
N MET A 300 12.74 14.21 -23.86
CA MET A 300 12.57 15.64 -23.73
C MET A 300 13.81 16.42 -24.20
N GLN A 301 15.02 15.97 -23.83
CA GLN A 301 16.26 16.56 -24.36
C GLN A 301 16.32 16.45 -25.90
N LYS A 302 15.94 15.31 -26.48
CA LYS A 302 15.84 15.12 -27.95
C LYS A 302 14.91 16.15 -28.60
N ARG A 303 13.89 16.61 -27.88
CA ARG A 303 12.90 17.62 -28.33
C ARG A 303 13.28 19.06 -27.95
N GLY A 304 14.52 19.25 -27.49
CA GLY A 304 15.07 20.57 -27.17
C GLY A 304 14.46 21.21 -25.93
N VAL A 305 14.02 20.41 -24.95
CA VAL A 305 13.63 20.89 -23.64
C VAL A 305 14.91 20.95 -22.77
N GLU A 306 15.14 22.07 -22.11
CA GLU A 306 16.28 22.25 -21.22
C GLU A 306 16.18 21.34 -19.99
N LEU A 307 17.31 20.82 -19.53
CA LEU A 307 17.35 19.86 -18.40
C LEU A 307 16.72 20.44 -17.11
N HIS A 308 16.93 21.73 -16.85
CA HIS A 308 16.29 22.46 -15.76
C HIS A 308 14.75 22.39 -15.84
N ASP A 309 14.18 22.62 -17.01
CA ASP A 309 12.73 22.59 -17.22
C ASP A 309 12.19 21.17 -17.07
N ILE A 310 12.94 20.16 -17.55
CA ILE A 310 12.58 18.74 -17.38
C ILE A 310 12.56 18.40 -15.89
N ALA A 311 13.62 18.68 -15.15
CA ALA A 311 13.71 18.41 -13.72
C ALA A 311 12.56 19.02 -12.92
N ASN A 312 12.18 20.26 -13.28
CA ASN A 312 11.08 20.98 -12.64
C ASN A 312 9.68 20.56 -13.11
N SER A 313 9.59 19.68 -14.10
CA SER A 313 8.32 19.14 -14.59
C SER A 313 7.99 17.77 -14.01
N LEU A 314 8.97 17.03 -13.48
CA LEU A 314 8.81 15.67 -12.96
C LEU A 314 8.23 15.66 -11.55
N TYR A 315 7.23 14.81 -11.32
CA TYR A 315 6.69 14.47 -10.01
C TYR A 315 6.53 12.95 -9.95
N PHE A 316 6.95 12.32 -8.86
CA PHE A 316 6.95 10.87 -8.74
C PHE A 316 5.92 10.41 -7.71
N CYS A 317 5.22 9.32 -8.00
CA CYS A 317 4.39 8.62 -7.03
C CYS A 317 5.01 7.26 -6.71
N PHE A 318 5.27 6.99 -5.43
CA PHE A 318 5.73 5.70 -4.92
C PHE A 318 4.77 5.15 -3.87
N ASN A 319 4.52 3.85 -3.95
CA ASN A 319 3.61 3.17 -3.03
C ASN A 319 4.36 2.64 -1.81
N GLN A 320 3.74 2.74 -0.65
CA GLN A 320 4.33 2.26 0.61
C GLN A 320 3.75 0.90 0.97
N GLY A 321 4.61 -0.12 1.00
CA GLY A 321 4.28 -1.49 1.33
C GLY A 321 4.24 -1.78 2.83
N ALA A 322 4.20 -3.07 3.18
CA ALA A 322 4.05 -3.51 4.55
C ALA A 322 5.37 -3.62 5.35
N ASN A 323 6.54 -3.60 4.68
CA ASN A 323 7.83 -3.75 5.36
C ASN A 323 8.36 -2.41 5.84
N PHE A 324 8.03 -2.05 7.08
CA PHE A 324 8.27 -0.74 7.68
C PHE A 324 9.70 -0.17 7.47
N PHE A 325 10.73 -0.94 7.82
CA PHE A 325 12.11 -0.46 7.71
C PHE A 325 12.61 -0.43 6.27
N MET A 326 12.13 -1.35 5.43
CA MET A 326 12.47 -1.37 4.01
C MET A 326 11.87 -0.15 3.29
N GLU A 327 10.65 0.25 3.63
CA GLU A 327 10.01 1.43 3.04
C GLU A 327 10.74 2.73 3.40
N ILE A 328 11.24 2.85 4.64
CA ILE A 328 12.11 3.98 5.04
C ILE A 328 13.40 3.97 4.21
N ALA A 329 14.06 2.81 4.13
CA ALA A 329 15.29 2.65 3.37
C ALA A 329 15.09 2.92 1.87
N LYS A 330 13.97 2.49 1.29
CA LYS A 330 13.56 2.77 -0.09
C LYS A 330 13.50 4.29 -0.36
N LEU A 331 12.78 5.04 0.46
CA LEU A 331 12.63 6.49 0.30
C LEU A 331 13.97 7.24 0.48
N ARG A 332 14.85 6.78 1.34
CA ARG A 332 16.19 7.33 1.48
C ARG A 332 17.06 7.03 0.25
N SER A 333 17.01 5.79 -0.20
CA SER A 333 17.76 5.30 -1.37
C SER A 333 17.35 5.99 -2.67
N LEU A 334 16.04 6.13 -2.92
CA LEU A 334 15.56 6.72 -4.18
C LEU A 334 16.00 8.18 -4.37
N ARG A 335 16.15 8.96 -3.29
CA ARG A 335 16.67 10.34 -3.39
C ARG A 335 18.10 10.36 -3.90
N MET A 336 18.95 9.51 -3.33
CA MET A 336 20.36 9.41 -3.70
C MET A 336 20.54 8.90 -5.14
N ILE A 337 19.80 7.84 -5.51
CA ILE A 337 19.87 7.28 -6.87
C ILE A 337 19.41 8.32 -7.90
N TRP A 338 18.30 9.01 -7.63
CA TRP A 338 17.81 10.04 -8.55
C TRP A 338 18.79 11.20 -8.69
N ALA A 339 19.38 11.66 -7.59
CA ALA A 339 20.40 12.71 -7.64
C ALA A 339 21.62 12.29 -8.50
N ALA A 340 22.09 11.04 -8.36
CA ALA A 340 23.17 10.50 -9.18
C ALA A 340 22.78 10.39 -10.67
N ILE A 341 21.54 9.98 -10.98
CA ILE A 341 21.02 9.94 -12.36
C ILE A 341 21.03 11.35 -12.96
N MET A 342 20.48 12.34 -12.26
CA MET A 342 20.41 13.71 -12.75
C MET A 342 21.78 14.35 -12.88
N GLU A 343 22.71 14.05 -11.98
CA GLU A 343 24.12 14.45 -12.12
C GLU A 343 24.75 13.88 -13.39
N ALA A 344 24.49 12.60 -13.70
CA ALA A 344 24.99 11.97 -14.93
C ALA A 344 24.43 12.62 -16.20
N PHE A 345 23.23 13.21 -16.16
CA PHE A 345 22.68 14.04 -17.24
C PHE A 345 23.27 15.45 -17.27
N GLY A 346 24.05 15.85 -16.27
CA GLY A 346 24.64 17.18 -16.18
C GLY A 346 23.75 18.23 -15.50
N ALA A 347 22.82 17.80 -14.66
CA ALA A 347 21.96 18.72 -13.91
C ALA A 347 22.75 19.49 -12.85
N GLU A 348 22.43 20.76 -12.67
CA GLU A 348 22.90 21.55 -11.53
C GLU A 348 22.37 20.96 -10.22
N GLU A 349 23.06 21.18 -9.10
CA GLU A 349 22.71 20.59 -7.81
C GLU A 349 21.23 20.87 -7.42
N ALA A 350 20.76 22.07 -7.65
CA ALA A 350 19.38 22.47 -7.34
C ALA A 350 18.30 21.64 -8.11
N ASP A 351 18.65 21.08 -9.26
CA ASP A 351 17.76 20.31 -10.13
C ASP A 351 17.82 18.80 -9.88
N ARG A 352 18.68 18.35 -8.94
CA ARG A 352 18.84 16.92 -8.63
C ARG A 352 17.84 16.42 -7.58
N ALA A 353 17.17 17.33 -6.86
CA ALA A 353 16.21 16.98 -5.83
C ALA A 353 14.95 16.36 -6.41
N ILE A 354 14.60 15.16 -5.95
CA ILE A 354 13.36 14.48 -6.35
C ILE A 354 12.14 15.03 -5.61
N LYS A 355 11.00 15.15 -6.31
CA LYS A 355 9.69 15.42 -5.69
C LYS A 355 8.86 14.15 -5.64
N VAL A 356 8.52 13.72 -4.42
CA VAL A 356 7.87 12.44 -4.17
C VAL A 356 6.49 12.64 -3.53
N HIS A 357 5.47 12.11 -4.20
CA HIS A 357 4.20 11.77 -3.61
C HIS A 357 4.25 10.33 -3.11
N GLY A 358 3.91 10.10 -1.86
CA GLY A 358 3.75 8.76 -1.32
C GLY A 358 2.27 8.38 -1.23
N ARG A 359 1.98 7.09 -1.34
CA ARG A 359 0.64 6.56 -1.16
C ARG A 359 0.69 5.21 -0.43
N CYS A 360 -0.28 4.92 0.41
CA CYS A 360 -0.44 3.55 0.92
C CYS A 360 -0.67 2.57 -0.24
N ALA A 361 0.12 1.50 -0.32
CA ALA A 361 -0.01 0.52 -1.38
C ALA A 361 -1.39 -0.17 -1.33
N ARG A 362 -2.13 -0.09 -2.43
CA ARG A 362 -3.40 -0.77 -2.61
C ARG A 362 -3.23 -2.28 -2.54
N PHE A 363 -2.14 -2.80 -3.08
CA PHE A 363 -1.78 -4.22 -3.05
C PHE A 363 -1.86 -4.85 -1.66
N THR A 364 -1.55 -4.12 -0.59
CA THR A 364 -1.50 -4.62 0.80
C THR A 364 -2.83 -4.57 1.54
N LYS A 365 -3.90 -4.06 0.92
CA LYS A 365 -5.22 -3.97 1.54
C LYS A 365 -6.00 -5.26 1.41
N THR A 366 -7.04 -5.40 2.23
CA THR A 366 -7.93 -6.57 2.26
C THR A 366 -9.38 -6.14 2.11
N VAL A 367 -10.19 -6.96 1.47
CA VAL A 367 -11.63 -6.75 1.35
C VAL A 367 -12.35 -7.32 2.57
N VAL A 368 -11.87 -8.44 3.12
CA VAL A 368 -12.38 -9.02 4.37
C VAL A 368 -11.66 -8.41 5.56
N ASP A 369 -12.36 -8.29 6.68
CA ASP A 369 -11.90 -7.59 7.90
C ASP A 369 -11.28 -6.20 7.61
N PRO A 370 -12.00 -5.32 6.88
CA PRO A 370 -11.45 -4.08 6.31
C PRO A 370 -11.00 -3.08 7.38
N TYR A 371 -11.54 -3.14 8.60
CA TYR A 371 -11.11 -2.26 9.68
C TYR A 371 -9.64 -2.46 10.06
N VAL A 372 -9.07 -3.64 9.82
CA VAL A 372 -7.62 -3.89 10.02
C VAL A 372 -6.77 -3.08 9.02
N ASN A 373 -7.33 -2.64 7.88
CA ASN A 373 -6.64 -1.74 6.97
C ASN A 373 -6.29 -0.39 7.61
N MET A 374 -7.04 0.07 8.63
CA MET A 374 -6.67 1.28 9.37
C MET A 374 -5.28 1.15 10.02
N LEU A 375 -4.97 -0.04 10.56
CA LEU A 375 -3.67 -0.32 11.18
C LEU A 375 -2.56 -0.42 10.11
N ARG A 376 -2.87 -1.03 8.95
CA ARG A 376 -1.95 -1.08 7.81
C ARG A 376 -1.64 0.32 7.30
N ASN A 377 -2.67 1.14 7.12
CA ASN A 377 -2.52 2.54 6.72
C ASN A 377 -1.66 3.34 7.70
N CYS A 378 -1.87 3.13 9.00
CA CYS A 378 -1.08 3.80 10.04
C CYS A 378 0.42 3.53 9.89
N THR A 379 0.81 2.26 9.80
CA THR A 379 2.22 1.89 9.70
C THR A 379 2.86 2.30 8.37
N GLN A 380 2.11 2.25 7.27
CA GLN A 380 2.57 2.69 5.95
C GLN A 380 2.75 4.21 5.88
N THR A 381 1.81 4.97 6.42
CA THR A 381 1.94 6.43 6.52
C THR A 381 3.12 6.81 7.41
N PHE A 382 3.30 6.11 8.54
CA PHE A 382 4.41 6.36 9.45
C PHE A 382 5.77 6.10 8.78
N SER A 383 5.96 4.96 8.11
CA SER A 383 7.20 4.68 7.39
C SER A 383 7.49 5.72 6.28
N SER A 384 6.45 6.19 5.61
CA SER A 384 6.53 7.21 4.57
C SER A 384 7.04 8.55 5.09
N VAL A 385 6.45 9.04 6.17
CA VAL A 385 6.83 10.35 6.74
C VAL A 385 8.22 10.31 7.37
N VAL A 386 8.59 9.20 8.01
CA VAL A 386 9.97 8.98 8.50
C VAL A 386 10.96 8.89 7.34
N GLY A 387 10.57 8.25 6.25
CA GLY A 387 11.39 8.11 5.04
C GLY A 387 11.55 9.41 4.25
N GLY A 388 10.62 10.37 4.38
CA GLY A 388 10.69 11.70 3.78
C GLY A 388 10.03 11.82 2.41
N VAL A 389 8.70 12.02 2.37
CA VAL A 389 7.90 12.34 1.18
C VAL A 389 7.50 13.81 1.15
N CYS A 390 7.19 14.37 -0.03
CA CYS A 390 6.75 15.77 -0.14
C CYS A 390 5.25 15.90 0.13
N THR A 391 4.46 14.96 -0.37
CA THR A 391 3.02 14.86 -0.14
C THR A 391 2.66 13.40 0.09
N TYR A 392 1.53 13.14 0.75
CA TYR A 392 1.09 11.77 0.99
C TYR A 392 -0.42 11.60 0.91
N ASP A 393 -0.88 10.55 0.23
CA ASP A 393 -2.26 10.08 0.22
C ASP A 393 -2.40 8.84 1.12
N ASN A 394 -3.19 9.00 2.19
CA ASN A 394 -3.63 7.90 3.02
C ASN A 394 -5.08 7.57 2.65
N PRO A 395 -5.33 6.53 1.83
CA PRO A 395 -6.69 6.23 1.39
C PRO A 395 -7.58 5.77 2.54
N PRO A 396 -8.90 5.90 2.41
CA PRO A 396 -9.86 5.27 3.30
C PRO A 396 -9.62 3.75 3.42
N PHE A 397 -9.83 3.20 4.61
CA PHE A 397 -9.58 1.77 4.88
C PHE A 397 -10.45 0.83 4.04
N ASP A 398 -11.56 1.33 3.51
CA ASP A 398 -12.56 0.63 2.71
C ASP A 398 -12.42 0.87 1.19
N GLU A 399 -11.30 1.43 0.72
CA GLU A 399 -11.08 1.79 -0.69
C GLU A 399 -11.22 0.64 -1.70
N LEU A 400 -10.98 -0.63 -1.28
CA LEU A 400 -11.16 -1.81 -2.13
C LEU A 400 -12.62 -2.25 -2.26
N ILE A 401 -13.50 -1.73 -1.39
CA ILE A 401 -14.90 -2.16 -1.26
C ILE A 401 -15.84 -1.11 -1.83
N ARG A 402 -15.57 0.18 -1.51
CA ARG A 402 -16.44 1.30 -1.84
C ARG A 402 -15.68 2.63 -1.80
N LYS A 403 -16.25 3.69 -2.38
CA LYS A 403 -15.78 5.06 -2.15
C LYS A 403 -15.90 5.39 -0.65
N GLY A 404 -14.87 6.04 -0.12
CA GLY A 404 -14.81 6.36 1.30
C GLY A 404 -15.97 7.26 1.76
N ASP A 405 -16.55 6.96 2.90
CA ASP A 405 -17.55 7.81 3.54
C ASP A 405 -16.92 8.83 4.49
N VAL A 406 -17.76 9.67 5.12
CA VAL A 406 -17.32 10.70 6.05
C VAL A 406 -16.49 10.12 7.20
N PHE A 407 -16.83 8.90 7.67
CA PHE A 407 -16.09 8.24 8.75
C PHE A 407 -14.71 7.76 8.28
N SER A 408 -14.67 6.98 7.20
CA SER A 408 -13.41 6.40 6.71
C SER A 408 -12.44 7.47 6.22
N ARG A 409 -12.93 8.53 5.53
CA ARG A 409 -12.15 9.70 5.12
C ARG A 409 -11.60 10.47 6.32
N ARG A 410 -12.43 10.67 7.36
CA ARG A 410 -11.99 11.34 8.59
C ARG A 410 -10.83 10.60 9.25
N ILE A 411 -10.93 9.27 9.39
CA ILE A 411 -9.85 8.47 9.98
C ILE A 411 -8.57 8.60 9.16
N ALA A 412 -8.68 8.47 7.84
CA ALA A 412 -7.56 8.55 6.92
C ALA A 412 -6.82 9.90 7.02
N ARG A 413 -7.54 11.02 6.94
CA ARG A 413 -6.99 12.37 7.06
C ARG A 413 -6.43 12.64 8.46
N ASN A 414 -7.19 12.31 9.52
CA ASN A 414 -6.77 12.61 10.88
C ASN A 414 -5.50 11.88 11.30
N LEU A 415 -5.18 10.75 10.68
CA LEU A 415 -3.89 10.08 10.89
C LEU A 415 -2.72 11.03 10.57
N HIS A 416 -2.77 11.76 9.47
CA HIS A 416 -1.73 12.73 9.13
C HIS A 416 -1.66 13.88 10.15
N VAL A 417 -2.83 14.43 10.50
CA VAL A 417 -2.91 15.53 11.47
C VAL A 417 -2.31 15.09 12.81
N MET A 418 -2.63 13.88 13.28
CA MET A 418 -2.06 13.31 14.51
C MET A 418 -0.54 13.16 14.42
N LEU A 419 -0.02 12.65 13.29
CA LEU A 419 1.43 12.51 13.11
C LEU A 419 2.15 13.86 13.13
N GLN A 420 1.54 14.91 12.59
CA GLN A 420 2.10 16.28 12.61
C GLN A 420 1.98 16.96 13.96
N GLU A 421 0.80 16.90 14.60
CA GLU A 421 0.47 17.72 15.76
C GLU A 421 0.71 17.02 17.11
N GLU A 422 0.42 15.69 17.19
CA GLU A 422 0.50 14.96 18.46
C GLU A 422 1.80 14.17 18.61
N PHE A 423 2.27 13.54 17.52
CA PHE A 423 3.42 12.63 17.57
C PHE A 423 4.76 13.31 17.26
N GLY A 424 4.75 14.61 16.95
CA GLY A 424 5.99 15.37 16.74
C GLY A 424 6.82 14.92 15.55
N MET A 425 6.21 14.33 14.52
CA MET A 425 6.92 13.75 13.37
C MET A 425 7.53 14.79 12.41
N LEU A 426 7.33 16.08 12.69
CA LEU A 426 7.96 17.15 11.91
C LEU A 426 9.45 17.36 12.25
N SER A 427 9.94 16.76 13.35
CA SER A 427 11.32 16.91 13.83
C SER A 427 11.78 15.63 14.55
N PRO A 428 13.08 15.24 14.43
CA PRO A 428 14.11 15.84 13.59
C PRO A 428 14.02 15.45 12.12
N ILE A 429 14.75 16.16 11.25
CA ILE A 429 14.89 15.76 9.84
C ILE A 429 15.68 14.44 9.79
N ASP A 430 15.28 13.51 8.90
CA ASP A 430 15.89 12.19 8.75
C ASP A 430 16.03 11.44 10.09
N ALA A 431 14.92 11.34 10.82
CA ALA A 431 14.87 10.73 12.15
C ALA A 431 15.44 9.29 12.21
N ALA A 432 15.43 8.56 11.10
CA ALA A 432 15.98 7.22 10.98
C ALA A 432 17.48 7.21 10.64
N GLY A 433 18.04 8.36 10.26
CA GLY A 433 19.47 8.51 9.93
C GLY A 433 20.37 8.25 11.13
N GLY A 434 21.49 7.56 10.91
CA GLY A 434 22.39 7.10 11.95
C GLY A 434 21.98 5.79 12.64
N SER A 435 20.80 5.24 12.34
CA SER A 435 20.47 3.89 12.75
C SER A 435 21.28 2.87 11.96
N TRP A 436 22.06 2.05 12.64
CA TRP A 436 22.91 1.03 11.98
C TRP A 436 22.11 0.11 11.06
N GLY A 437 20.90 -0.28 11.46
CA GLY A 437 20.02 -1.11 10.66
C GLY A 437 19.49 -0.39 9.42
N VAL A 438 19.00 0.85 9.58
CA VAL A 438 18.45 1.63 8.46
C VAL A 438 19.52 2.00 7.46
N GLU A 439 20.74 2.41 7.92
CA GLU A 439 21.86 2.73 7.03
C GLU A 439 22.29 1.50 6.22
N THR A 440 22.41 0.33 6.88
CA THR A 440 22.74 -0.93 6.19
C THR A 440 21.69 -1.30 5.15
N LEU A 441 20.40 -1.22 5.50
CA LEU A 441 19.30 -1.52 4.58
C LEU A 441 19.27 -0.52 3.42
N THR A 442 19.48 0.77 3.70
CA THR A 442 19.55 1.81 2.65
C THR A 442 20.64 1.49 1.63
N LYS A 443 21.84 1.10 2.09
CA LYS A 443 22.90 0.68 1.17
C LYS A 443 22.51 -0.55 0.36
N GLN A 444 22.03 -1.59 1.02
CA GLN A 444 21.71 -2.85 0.37
C GLN A 444 20.61 -2.70 -0.69
N ILE A 445 19.57 -1.93 -0.38
CA ILE A 445 18.51 -1.68 -1.37
C ILE A 445 18.98 -0.79 -2.50
N THR A 446 19.82 0.21 -2.23
CA THR A 446 20.43 1.08 -3.26
C THR A 446 21.21 0.25 -4.28
N GLU A 447 22.08 -0.65 -3.81
CA GLU A 447 22.88 -1.50 -4.69
C GLU A 447 21.99 -2.40 -5.58
N LYS A 448 20.90 -2.91 -5.03
CA LYS A 448 19.97 -3.76 -5.79
C LYS A 448 19.13 -2.96 -6.80
N ILE A 449 18.61 -1.81 -6.40
CA ILE A 449 17.86 -0.93 -7.31
C ILE A 449 18.78 -0.52 -8.48
N TRP A 450 20.00 -0.12 -8.17
CA TRP A 450 20.97 0.28 -9.19
C TRP A 450 21.29 -0.85 -10.17
N ALA A 451 21.51 -2.05 -9.66
CA ALA A 451 21.78 -3.22 -10.50
C ALA A 451 20.59 -3.59 -11.39
N GLU A 452 19.36 -3.53 -10.88
CA GLU A 452 18.16 -3.82 -11.66
C GLU A 452 17.90 -2.70 -12.70
N PHE A 453 18.09 -1.45 -12.32
CA PHE A 453 18.03 -0.31 -13.23
C PHE A 453 19.03 -0.45 -14.40
N GLN A 454 20.31 -0.74 -14.08
CA GLN A 454 21.34 -0.94 -15.11
C GLN A 454 20.96 -2.07 -16.07
N LYS A 455 20.37 -3.15 -15.58
CA LYS A 455 19.94 -4.27 -16.40
C LYS A 455 18.86 -3.87 -17.40
N VAL A 456 17.90 -3.03 -16.98
CA VAL A 456 16.89 -2.44 -17.89
C VAL A 456 17.56 -1.56 -18.94
N GLU A 457 18.52 -0.74 -18.52
CA GLU A 457 19.29 0.13 -19.43
C GLU A 457 20.11 -0.66 -20.46
N GLU A 458 20.74 -1.77 -20.06
CA GLU A 458 21.47 -2.68 -20.95
C GLU A 458 20.57 -3.32 -22.01
N MET A 459 19.27 -3.47 -21.71
CA MET A 459 18.28 -3.95 -22.69
C MET A 459 17.85 -2.88 -23.71
N GLY A 460 18.34 -1.66 -23.56
CA GLY A 460 17.98 -0.50 -24.41
C GLY A 460 16.93 0.41 -23.80
N GLY A 461 16.77 0.38 -22.47
CA GLY A 461 15.84 1.19 -21.68
C GLY A 461 14.48 0.51 -21.46
N ILE A 462 13.62 1.21 -20.71
CA ILE A 462 12.36 0.63 -20.21
C ILE A 462 11.41 0.17 -21.32
N VAL A 463 11.28 0.93 -22.42
CA VAL A 463 10.37 0.59 -23.52
C VAL A 463 10.80 -0.74 -24.16
N LYS A 464 12.09 -0.92 -24.43
CA LYS A 464 12.62 -2.18 -25.01
C LYS A 464 12.51 -3.35 -24.03
N ALA A 465 12.70 -3.09 -22.75
CA ALA A 465 12.50 -4.11 -21.71
C ALA A 465 11.03 -4.55 -21.61
N LEU A 466 10.08 -3.61 -21.74
CA LEU A 466 8.64 -3.89 -21.75
C LEU A 466 8.21 -4.66 -23.02
N GLU A 467 8.73 -4.29 -24.20
CA GLU A 467 8.51 -5.03 -25.44
C GLU A 467 9.02 -6.49 -25.33
N ALA A 468 10.13 -6.68 -24.62
CA ALA A 468 10.70 -8.01 -24.34
C ALA A 468 9.97 -8.79 -23.23
N GLY A 469 9.00 -8.18 -22.54
CA GLY A 469 8.26 -8.78 -21.42
C GLY A 469 9.06 -8.95 -20.14
N TYR A 470 10.22 -8.29 -20.01
CA TYR A 470 11.11 -8.48 -18.87
C TYR A 470 10.52 -7.97 -17.53
N PRO A 471 10.08 -6.72 -17.40
CA PRO A 471 9.46 -6.25 -16.15
C PRO A 471 8.23 -7.07 -15.77
N GLN A 472 7.41 -7.44 -16.75
CA GLN A 472 6.20 -8.27 -16.56
C GLN A 472 6.54 -9.62 -15.93
N ALA A 473 7.54 -10.31 -16.48
CA ALA A 473 7.99 -11.62 -15.98
C ALA A 473 8.58 -11.53 -14.57
N GLN A 474 9.37 -10.48 -14.28
CA GLN A 474 9.99 -10.28 -12.97
C GLN A 474 8.93 -9.97 -11.88
N VAL A 475 7.94 -9.13 -12.18
CA VAL A 475 6.82 -8.82 -11.27
C VAL A 475 5.96 -10.07 -11.03
N ALA A 476 5.62 -10.81 -12.09
CA ALA A 476 4.85 -12.06 -11.98
C ALA A 476 5.56 -13.12 -11.11
N GLU A 477 6.89 -13.20 -11.18
CA GLU A 477 7.67 -14.12 -10.35
C GLU A 477 7.55 -13.77 -8.86
N VAL A 478 7.64 -12.47 -8.51
CA VAL A 478 7.47 -12.01 -7.12
C VAL A 478 6.04 -12.23 -6.64
N LEU A 479 5.03 -11.90 -7.45
CA LEU A 479 3.62 -12.15 -7.13
C LEU A 479 3.36 -13.63 -6.83
N ALA A 480 3.89 -14.54 -7.66
CA ALA A 480 3.75 -15.98 -7.44
C ALA A 480 4.38 -16.43 -6.11
N LYS A 481 5.55 -15.88 -5.74
CA LYS A 481 6.19 -16.15 -4.43
C LYS A 481 5.33 -15.64 -3.27
N ARG A 482 4.75 -14.43 -3.38
CA ARG A 482 3.85 -13.84 -2.38
C ARG A 482 2.59 -14.70 -2.19
N PHE A 483 1.92 -15.09 -3.27
CA PHE A 483 0.76 -15.98 -3.19
C PHE A 483 1.12 -17.33 -2.56
N LYS A 484 2.26 -17.91 -2.94
CA LYS A 484 2.72 -19.17 -2.34
C LYS A 484 3.00 -19.03 -0.84
N ALA A 485 3.61 -17.93 -0.43
CA ALA A 485 3.88 -17.64 0.98
C ALA A 485 2.59 -17.51 1.80
N LEU A 486 1.55 -16.85 1.24
CA LEU A 486 0.23 -16.77 1.85
C LEU A 486 -0.48 -18.13 1.91
N GLU A 487 -0.44 -18.93 0.82
CA GLU A 487 -1.01 -20.28 0.80
C GLU A 487 -0.46 -21.16 1.91
N MET A 488 0.84 -21.05 2.17
CA MET A 488 1.55 -21.80 3.20
C MET A 488 1.45 -21.17 4.60
N ARG A 489 0.81 -20.01 4.74
CA ARG A 489 0.76 -19.20 5.98
C ARG A 489 2.15 -18.83 6.52
N SER A 490 3.18 -18.84 5.67
CA SER A 490 4.49 -18.25 6.00
C SER A 490 4.40 -16.73 6.01
N ASP A 491 3.69 -16.13 5.04
CA ASP A 491 3.21 -14.76 5.15
C ASP A 491 1.82 -14.73 5.79
N ARG A 492 1.60 -13.74 6.64
CA ARG A 492 0.40 -13.67 7.48
C ARG A 492 -0.36 -12.37 7.22
N ALA A 493 -1.56 -12.52 6.67
CA ALA A 493 -2.53 -11.45 6.54
C ALA A 493 -3.56 -11.57 7.66
N VAL A 494 -3.46 -10.71 8.67
CA VAL A 494 -4.39 -10.68 9.81
C VAL A 494 -5.80 -10.40 9.33
N GLY A 495 -6.76 -11.17 9.84
CA GLY A 495 -8.17 -11.11 9.40
C GLY A 495 -8.47 -11.98 8.18
N VAL A 496 -7.45 -12.42 7.41
CA VAL A 496 -7.63 -13.19 6.18
C VAL A 496 -7.14 -14.63 6.31
N ASN A 497 -5.81 -14.88 6.17
CA ASN A 497 -5.27 -16.24 6.30
C ASN A 497 -4.83 -16.57 7.75
N MET A 498 -4.92 -15.60 8.65
CA MET A 498 -4.67 -15.74 10.09
C MET A 498 -5.68 -14.90 10.86
N TYR A 499 -6.15 -15.42 11.99
CA TYR A 499 -7.07 -14.71 12.89
C TYR A 499 -8.34 -14.19 12.19
N PRO A 500 -9.09 -15.05 11.44
CA PRO A 500 -10.29 -14.61 10.75
C PRO A 500 -11.34 -14.12 11.75
N ASN A 501 -12.06 -13.07 11.38
CA ASN A 501 -13.21 -12.60 12.14
C ASN A 501 -14.46 -13.37 11.71
N MET A 502 -14.87 -14.36 12.51
CA MET A 502 -16.04 -15.22 12.22
C MET A 502 -17.38 -14.52 12.49
N THR A 503 -17.35 -13.30 13.01
CA THR A 503 -18.56 -12.49 13.30
C THR A 503 -18.52 -11.18 12.53
N GLU A 504 -17.80 -11.16 11.42
CA GLU A 504 -17.71 -9.99 10.57
C GLU A 504 -19.07 -9.66 9.94
N GLU A 505 -19.46 -8.40 10.06
CA GLU A 505 -20.55 -7.84 9.27
C GLU A 505 -19.94 -7.16 8.04
N PRO A 506 -20.18 -7.69 6.82
CA PRO A 506 -19.62 -7.12 5.60
C PRO A 506 -20.05 -5.66 5.43
N LEU A 507 -19.11 -4.80 5.04
CA LEU A 507 -19.42 -3.42 4.70
C LEU A 507 -20.37 -3.38 3.49
N GLU A 508 -21.38 -2.55 3.58
CA GLU A 508 -22.30 -2.32 2.48
C GLU A 508 -21.55 -1.72 1.28
N ARG A 509 -21.61 -2.40 0.13
CA ARG A 509 -21.13 -1.86 -1.13
C ARG A 509 -22.10 -0.76 -1.56
N ARG A 510 -21.62 0.47 -1.65
CA ARG A 510 -22.39 1.55 -2.25
C ARG A 510 -22.28 1.41 -3.77
N GLU A 511 -23.28 0.80 -4.36
CA GLU A 511 -23.38 0.75 -5.82
C GLU A 511 -23.97 2.09 -6.29
N GLU A 512 -23.20 2.82 -7.09
CA GLU A 512 -23.74 3.97 -7.82
C GLU A 512 -24.67 3.45 -8.91
N ASP A 513 -25.82 4.11 -9.09
CA ASP A 513 -26.71 3.85 -10.22
C ASP A 513 -26.06 4.38 -11.51
N THR A 514 -25.05 3.64 -11.99
CA THR A 514 -24.26 4.01 -13.18
C THR A 514 -25.13 4.34 -14.40
N PRO A 515 -26.20 3.59 -14.72
CA PRO A 515 -27.09 3.95 -15.84
C PRO A 515 -27.79 5.28 -15.65
N LYS A 516 -28.29 5.57 -14.44
CA LYS A 516 -28.92 6.86 -14.12
C LYS A 516 -27.92 8.00 -14.22
N LEU A 517 -26.77 7.84 -13.58
CA LEU A 517 -25.68 8.81 -13.60
C LEU A 517 -25.20 9.12 -15.04
N LYS A 518 -24.99 8.08 -15.85
CA LYS A 518 -24.61 8.23 -17.25
C LYS A 518 -25.65 9.05 -18.01
N LYS A 519 -26.94 8.74 -17.85
CA LYS A 519 -28.03 9.47 -18.50
C LYS A 519 -28.11 10.94 -18.07
N GLU A 520 -27.93 11.23 -16.79
CA GLU A 520 -27.90 12.60 -16.26
C GLU A 520 -26.73 13.39 -16.82
N ARG A 521 -25.53 12.78 -16.85
CA ARG A 521 -24.33 13.38 -17.43
C ARG A 521 -24.44 13.59 -18.95
N GLU A 522 -24.97 12.62 -19.69
CA GLU A 522 -25.23 12.75 -21.13
C GLU A 522 -26.19 13.91 -21.42
N ALA A 523 -27.25 14.06 -20.63
CA ALA A 523 -28.19 15.15 -20.78
C ALA A 523 -27.55 16.52 -20.51
N ALA A 524 -26.70 16.62 -19.49
CA ALA A 524 -25.97 17.84 -19.16
C ALA A 524 -25.00 18.24 -20.30
N VAL A 525 -24.21 17.29 -20.79
CA VAL A 525 -23.29 17.54 -21.91
C VAL A 525 -24.06 17.90 -23.22
N ALA A 526 -25.17 17.20 -23.48
CA ALA A 526 -26.01 17.50 -24.66
C ALA A 526 -26.61 18.92 -24.59
N ALA A 527 -27.04 19.34 -23.39
CA ALA A 527 -27.51 20.71 -23.18
C ALA A 527 -26.41 21.76 -23.41
N TYR A 528 -25.20 21.49 -22.90
CA TYR A 528 -24.03 22.36 -23.07
C TYR A 528 -23.66 22.55 -24.53
N VAL A 529 -23.62 21.47 -25.32
CA VAL A 529 -23.21 21.56 -26.74
C VAL A 529 -24.30 22.06 -27.66
N ALA A 530 -25.58 22.16 -27.23
CA ALA A 530 -26.72 22.49 -28.05
C ALA A 530 -26.61 23.90 -28.69
N ASP A 531 -26.03 24.86 -27.97
CA ASP A 531 -25.91 26.26 -28.39
C ASP A 531 -24.55 26.57 -29.01
N ILE A 532 -23.67 25.58 -29.22
CA ILE A 532 -22.32 25.79 -29.75
C ILE A 532 -22.36 25.87 -31.28
N ASP A 533 -21.77 26.94 -31.83
CA ASP A 533 -21.54 27.06 -33.30
C ASP A 533 -20.50 26.03 -33.76
N THR A 534 -21.00 24.94 -34.32
CA THR A 534 -20.16 23.82 -34.77
C THR A 534 -19.18 24.18 -35.87
N ASN A 535 -19.49 25.14 -36.74
CA ASN A 535 -18.58 25.59 -37.81
C ASN A 535 -17.43 26.42 -37.23
N TYR A 536 -17.73 27.28 -36.27
CA TYR A 536 -16.71 28.06 -35.57
C TYR A 536 -15.80 27.15 -34.73
N LEU A 537 -16.41 26.22 -34.03
CA LEU A 537 -15.67 25.21 -33.20
C LEU A 537 -14.75 24.35 -34.09
N ALA A 538 -15.19 23.92 -35.27
CA ALA A 538 -14.36 23.14 -36.19
C ALA A 538 -13.06 23.83 -36.53
N GLY A 539 -13.11 25.18 -36.73
CA GLY A 539 -11.92 25.99 -36.93
C GLY A 539 -10.96 26.02 -35.73
N LYS A 540 -11.49 25.95 -34.51
CA LYS A 540 -10.68 25.89 -33.29
C LYS A 540 -10.06 24.50 -33.08
N LEU A 541 -10.82 23.45 -33.37
CA LEU A 541 -10.34 22.08 -33.30
C LEU A 541 -9.18 21.77 -34.24
N ALA A 542 -9.06 22.48 -35.32
CA ALA A 542 -7.95 22.38 -36.29
C ALA A 542 -6.57 22.81 -35.68
N ALA A 543 -6.56 23.50 -34.54
CA ALA A 543 -5.35 24.04 -33.92
C ALA A 543 -4.99 23.40 -32.56
N VAL A 544 -5.65 22.31 -32.16
CA VAL A 544 -5.50 21.69 -30.83
C VAL A 544 -4.21 20.87 -30.66
N GLU A 545 -3.29 20.92 -31.58
CA GLU A 545 -1.96 20.28 -31.39
C GLU A 545 -1.16 20.97 -30.28
N THR A 546 -1.38 22.26 -30.03
CA THR A 546 -0.77 23.01 -28.94
C THR A 546 -1.71 23.13 -27.72
N VAL A 547 -1.14 23.41 -26.54
CA VAL A 547 -1.95 23.68 -25.34
C VAL A 547 -2.80 24.91 -25.51
N GLU A 548 -2.26 25.99 -26.12
CA GLU A 548 -3.02 27.21 -26.40
C GLU A 548 -4.21 26.95 -27.35
N GLY A 549 -4.00 26.15 -28.38
CA GLY A 549 -5.08 25.78 -29.32
C GLY A 549 -6.17 24.97 -28.65
N ALA A 550 -5.79 24.05 -27.77
CA ALA A 550 -6.72 23.25 -26.94
C ALA A 550 -7.50 24.17 -25.95
N ILE A 551 -6.83 25.15 -25.30
CA ILE A 551 -7.49 26.15 -24.44
C ILE A 551 -8.55 26.91 -25.22
N GLU A 552 -8.22 27.38 -26.43
CA GLU A 552 -9.15 28.08 -27.31
C GLU A 552 -10.34 27.19 -27.70
N ALA A 553 -10.11 25.92 -28.03
CA ALA A 553 -11.18 24.99 -28.37
C ALA A 553 -12.13 24.77 -27.18
N PHE A 554 -11.61 24.51 -25.99
CA PHE A 554 -12.42 24.35 -24.77
C PHE A 554 -13.18 25.62 -24.39
N SER A 555 -12.54 26.78 -24.49
CA SER A 555 -13.19 28.08 -24.24
C SER A 555 -14.33 28.39 -25.22
N ASN A 556 -14.37 27.71 -26.36
CA ASN A 556 -15.41 27.86 -27.40
C ASN A 556 -16.34 26.63 -27.45
N GLY A 557 -16.39 25.80 -26.41
CA GLY A 557 -17.40 24.78 -26.22
C GLY A 557 -17.03 23.38 -26.70
N ALA A 558 -15.74 23.11 -26.98
CA ALA A 558 -15.30 21.75 -27.26
C ALA A 558 -15.49 20.83 -26.05
N THR A 559 -15.82 19.57 -26.32
CA THR A 559 -15.75 18.48 -25.30
C THR A 559 -14.35 17.87 -25.26
N ILE A 560 -14.04 17.18 -24.18
CA ILE A 560 -12.75 16.50 -24.03
C ILE A 560 -12.54 15.46 -25.15
N GLY A 561 -13.60 14.74 -25.55
CA GLY A 561 -13.55 13.75 -26.63
C GLY A 561 -13.30 14.41 -28.01
N GLN A 562 -13.86 15.57 -28.26
CA GLN A 562 -13.62 16.31 -29.51
C GLN A 562 -12.16 16.79 -29.61
N VAL A 563 -11.61 17.31 -28.50
CA VAL A 563 -10.21 17.76 -28.46
C VAL A 563 -9.27 16.57 -28.58
N ALA A 564 -9.54 15.48 -27.87
CA ALA A 564 -8.74 14.25 -27.93
C ALA A 564 -8.72 13.67 -29.35
N ALA A 565 -9.88 13.53 -29.97
CA ALA A 565 -9.99 13.03 -31.36
C ALA A 565 -9.27 13.92 -32.38
N ALA A 566 -9.35 15.25 -32.24
CA ALA A 566 -8.67 16.19 -33.10
C ALA A 566 -7.15 16.26 -32.86
N SER A 567 -6.69 15.97 -31.66
CA SER A 567 -5.26 15.90 -31.27
C SER A 567 -4.61 14.58 -31.66
N CYS A 568 -5.41 13.51 -31.80
CA CYS A 568 -4.86 12.16 -32.02
C CYS A 568 -4.19 12.09 -33.38
N LYS A 569 -2.87 11.93 -33.38
CA LYS A 569 -2.14 11.61 -34.60
C LYS A 569 -2.46 10.17 -34.96
N ALA A 570 -2.75 9.94 -36.26
CA ALA A 570 -3.03 8.58 -36.78
C ALA A 570 -1.73 7.73 -36.88
N GLU A 571 -1.01 7.58 -35.77
CA GLU A 571 0.19 6.80 -35.67
C GLU A 571 -0.13 5.45 -34.98
N ALA A 572 0.66 4.42 -35.26
CA ALA A 572 0.42 3.11 -34.72
C ALA A 572 0.61 3.13 -33.18
N PRO A 573 -0.36 2.62 -32.41
CA PRO A 573 -0.23 2.52 -30.96
C PRO A 573 0.89 1.54 -30.57
N GLU A 574 1.53 1.78 -29.45
CA GLU A 574 2.41 0.80 -28.82
C GLU A 574 1.59 -0.29 -28.10
N THR A 575 2.11 -1.49 -28.12
CA THR A 575 1.48 -2.62 -27.43
C THR A 575 2.51 -3.46 -26.71
N VAL A 576 2.21 -3.81 -25.46
CA VAL A 576 3.01 -4.71 -24.61
C VAL A 576 2.07 -5.63 -23.83
N GLU A 577 2.60 -6.65 -23.16
CA GLU A 577 1.82 -7.37 -22.17
C GLU A 577 1.53 -6.47 -20.96
N ALA A 578 0.27 -6.32 -20.59
CA ALA A 578 -0.11 -5.51 -19.43
C ALA A 578 0.27 -6.22 -18.11
N ILE A 579 0.64 -5.45 -17.12
CA ILE A 579 0.74 -5.94 -15.74
C ILE A 579 -0.62 -5.77 -15.08
N ALA A 580 -1.31 -6.90 -14.83
CA ALA A 580 -2.63 -6.87 -14.19
C ALA A 580 -2.51 -6.44 -12.71
N ALA A 581 -3.48 -5.65 -12.28
CA ALA A 581 -3.57 -5.28 -10.87
C ALA A 581 -4.11 -6.42 -10.02
N HIS A 582 -3.47 -6.64 -8.90
CA HIS A 582 -3.77 -7.64 -7.89
C HIS A 582 -3.81 -7.01 -6.50
N HIS A 583 -4.27 -7.76 -5.52
CA HIS A 583 -3.95 -7.51 -4.12
C HIS A 583 -3.61 -8.84 -3.43
N TRP A 584 -2.76 -8.75 -2.42
CA TRP A 584 -2.05 -9.92 -1.89
C TRP A 584 -2.95 -11.04 -1.37
N THR A 585 -4.16 -10.70 -0.89
CA THR A 585 -5.12 -11.62 -0.26
C THR A 585 -6.25 -12.10 -1.16
N GLU A 586 -6.35 -11.61 -2.40
CA GLU A 586 -7.47 -11.83 -3.32
C GLU A 586 -7.89 -13.30 -3.45
N ARG A 587 -6.92 -14.23 -3.41
CA ARG A 587 -7.19 -15.66 -3.56
C ARG A 587 -7.91 -16.25 -2.34
N TYR A 588 -7.55 -15.80 -1.12
CA TYR A 588 -8.25 -16.22 0.09
C TYR A 588 -9.62 -15.57 0.22
N GLU A 589 -9.75 -14.35 -0.22
CA GLU A 589 -11.04 -13.64 -0.25
C GLU A 589 -12.00 -14.32 -1.20
N ALA A 590 -11.55 -14.68 -2.41
CA ALA A 590 -12.34 -15.45 -3.35
C ALA A 590 -12.81 -16.80 -2.75
N LEU A 591 -11.89 -17.53 -2.08
CA LEU A 591 -12.22 -18.77 -1.38
C LEU A 591 -13.29 -18.56 -0.29
N ARG A 592 -13.18 -17.49 0.48
CA ARG A 592 -14.14 -17.15 1.52
C ARG A 592 -15.51 -16.81 0.92
N PHE A 593 -15.53 -15.98 -0.12
CA PHE A 593 -16.78 -15.62 -0.81
C PHE A 593 -17.47 -16.83 -1.46
N GLU A 594 -16.72 -17.79 -1.98
CA GLU A 594 -17.25 -19.06 -2.47
C GLU A 594 -18.01 -19.83 -1.37
N THR A 595 -17.45 -19.86 -0.14
CA THR A 595 -18.12 -20.46 1.04
C THR A 595 -19.38 -19.69 1.41
N GLU A 596 -19.29 -18.36 1.55
CA GLU A 596 -20.41 -17.49 1.93
C GLU A 596 -21.59 -17.64 0.95
N ASP A 597 -21.30 -17.60 -0.36
CA ASP A 597 -22.30 -17.73 -1.41
C ASP A 597 -22.99 -19.11 -1.38
N TYR A 598 -22.22 -20.17 -1.13
CA TYR A 598 -22.80 -21.50 -0.97
C TYR A 598 -23.69 -21.58 0.27
N VAL A 599 -23.26 -21.03 1.39
CA VAL A 599 -24.05 -20.98 2.63
C VAL A 599 -25.33 -20.17 2.43
N LYS A 600 -25.26 -19.00 1.79
CA LYS A 600 -26.46 -18.20 1.45
C LYS A 600 -27.46 -18.96 0.59
N LYS A 601 -26.99 -19.76 -0.37
CA LYS A 601 -27.83 -20.51 -1.31
C LYS A 601 -28.45 -21.78 -0.69
N THR A 602 -27.71 -22.45 0.19
CA THR A 602 -28.09 -23.82 0.65
C THR A 602 -28.38 -23.93 2.14
N GLY A 603 -27.97 -22.95 2.94
CA GLY A 603 -28.00 -23.02 4.41
C GLY A 603 -26.99 -24.03 5.00
N LYS A 604 -26.07 -24.57 4.19
CA LYS A 604 -25.14 -25.62 4.60
C LYS A 604 -23.71 -25.08 4.55
N ASN A 605 -22.91 -25.50 5.53
CA ASN A 605 -21.47 -25.19 5.57
C ASN A 605 -20.65 -26.48 5.65
N VAL A 606 -19.33 -26.37 5.63
CA VAL A 606 -18.42 -27.44 6.04
C VAL A 606 -18.43 -27.53 7.55
N GLU A 607 -18.92 -28.64 8.07
CA GLU A 607 -19.02 -28.90 9.51
C GLU A 607 -17.81 -29.68 9.98
N VAL A 608 -17.09 -29.15 10.97
CA VAL A 608 -15.83 -29.68 11.48
C VAL A 608 -15.97 -30.10 12.93
N PHE A 609 -15.62 -31.36 13.23
CA PHE A 609 -15.55 -31.90 14.59
C PHE A 609 -14.11 -32.05 15.04
N LEU A 610 -13.80 -31.57 16.26
CA LEU A 610 -12.49 -31.74 16.88
C LEU A 610 -12.50 -32.96 17.81
N CYS A 611 -11.73 -34.00 17.46
CA CYS A 611 -11.49 -35.14 18.32
C CYS A 611 -10.37 -34.77 19.32
N ASN A 612 -10.72 -33.99 20.33
CA ASN A 612 -9.80 -33.48 21.34
C ASN A 612 -9.56 -34.58 22.44
N ILE A 613 -8.42 -35.26 22.39
CA ILE A 613 -8.15 -36.41 23.27
C ILE A 613 -7.19 -36.03 24.38
N GLY A 614 -7.54 -36.38 25.59
CA GLY A 614 -6.78 -36.13 26.82
C GLY A 614 -7.15 -34.78 27.48
N PRO A 615 -6.48 -34.40 28.55
CA PRO A 615 -6.71 -33.16 29.27
C PRO A 615 -6.38 -31.92 28.44
N ILE A 616 -6.99 -30.78 28.78
CA ILE A 616 -6.85 -29.50 28.06
C ILE A 616 -5.41 -29.16 27.65
N PRO A 617 -4.39 -29.24 28.55
CA PRO A 617 -3.01 -28.94 28.18
C PRO A 617 -2.45 -29.84 27.07
N GLN A 618 -3.03 -31.03 26.87
CA GLN A 618 -2.57 -32.00 25.89
C GLN A 618 -3.11 -31.74 24.50
N HIS A 619 -4.38 -31.35 24.34
CA HIS A 619 -5.01 -31.18 23.03
C HIS A 619 -5.16 -29.71 22.59
N LYS A 620 -5.22 -28.74 23.52
CA LYS A 620 -5.61 -27.36 23.24
C LYS A 620 -4.79 -26.70 22.14
N ALA A 621 -3.46 -26.80 22.19
CA ALA A 621 -2.60 -26.16 21.18
C ALA A 621 -2.86 -26.66 19.76
N ARG A 622 -3.19 -27.94 19.60
CA ARG A 622 -3.52 -28.56 18.31
C ARG A 622 -4.95 -28.22 17.88
N ALA A 623 -5.88 -28.18 18.82
CA ALA A 623 -7.26 -27.77 18.58
C ALA A 623 -7.32 -26.30 18.12
N ASP A 624 -6.66 -25.39 18.82
CA ASP A 624 -6.62 -23.96 18.49
C ASP A 624 -5.98 -23.72 17.11
N PHE A 625 -4.88 -24.44 16.79
CA PHE A 625 -4.25 -24.37 15.49
C PHE A 625 -5.17 -24.86 14.36
N SER A 626 -5.84 -26.00 14.56
CA SER A 626 -6.76 -26.58 13.58
C SER A 626 -7.98 -25.70 13.37
N THR A 627 -8.53 -25.15 14.46
CA THR A 627 -9.62 -24.17 14.43
C THR A 627 -9.24 -22.96 13.57
N SER A 628 -8.12 -22.31 13.91
CA SER A 628 -7.61 -21.16 13.15
C SER A 628 -7.33 -21.51 11.68
N PHE A 629 -6.90 -22.74 11.38
CA PHE A 629 -6.61 -23.19 10.02
C PHE A 629 -7.89 -23.34 9.18
N LEU A 630 -8.94 -23.93 9.76
CA LEU A 630 -10.18 -24.24 9.07
C LEU A 630 -11.16 -23.06 9.02
N GLN A 631 -11.17 -22.24 10.05
CA GLN A 631 -11.98 -21.00 10.09
C GLN A 631 -11.57 -19.97 9.04
N VAL A 632 -10.33 -20.01 8.51
CA VAL A 632 -9.91 -19.18 7.38
C VAL A 632 -10.81 -19.38 6.15
N GLY A 633 -11.36 -20.57 5.95
CA GLY A 633 -12.34 -20.87 4.89
C GLY A 633 -13.80 -20.60 5.30
N GLU A 634 -14.03 -19.97 6.46
CA GLU A 634 -15.35 -19.77 7.08
C GLU A 634 -16.09 -21.08 7.42
N PHE A 635 -15.35 -22.14 7.67
CA PHE A 635 -15.94 -23.41 8.04
C PHE A 635 -16.39 -23.41 9.50
N ASN A 636 -17.50 -24.11 9.81
CA ASN A 636 -18.03 -24.23 11.15
C ASN A 636 -17.22 -25.23 11.97
N VAL A 637 -16.44 -24.76 12.93
CA VAL A 637 -15.65 -25.60 13.82
C VAL A 637 -16.36 -25.74 15.15
N HIS A 638 -16.78 -26.97 15.48
CA HIS A 638 -17.46 -27.30 16.73
C HIS A 638 -16.44 -27.51 17.85
N LEU A 639 -16.36 -26.54 18.75
CA LEU A 639 -15.48 -26.57 19.90
C LEU A 639 -16.04 -27.50 21.00
N ASN A 640 -15.13 -28.18 21.72
CA ASN A 640 -15.46 -28.99 22.89
C ASN A 640 -14.29 -28.98 23.89
N ASP A 641 -14.60 -29.38 25.15
CA ASP A 641 -13.61 -29.38 26.26
C ASP A 641 -12.69 -30.60 26.24
N GLY A 642 -12.83 -31.47 25.24
CA GLY A 642 -12.04 -32.67 25.08
C GLY A 642 -12.61 -33.91 25.81
N PHE A 643 -12.07 -35.06 25.42
CA PHE A 643 -12.51 -36.37 25.90
C PHE A 643 -11.40 -37.01 26.71
N GLN A 644 -11.74 -37.50 27.93
CA GLN A 644 -10.83 -38.14 28.86
C GLN A 644 -11.45 -39.41 29.40
N ASP A 645 -10.60 -40.37 29.78
CA ASP A 645 -11.04 -41.56 30.52
C ASP A 645 -11.68 -41.17 31.86
N GLY A 646 -12.71 -41.86 32.26
CA GLY A 646 -13.41 -41.59 33.51
C GLY A 646 -14.39 -42.71 33.87
N GLU A 647 -15.09 -42.56 35.01
CA GLU A 647 -16.10 -43.51 35.46
C GLU A 647 -17.27 -43.68 34.46
N ASP A 648 -17.47 -42.67 33.62
CA ASP A 648 -18.50 -42.59 32.58
C ASP A 648 -18.06 -43.22 31.25
N GLY A 649 -16.87 -43.80 31.14
CA GLY A 649 -16.40 -44.57 29.98
C GLY A 649 -15.01 -44.19 29.46
N ASP A 650 -14.61 -44.88 28.40
CA ASP A 650 -13.36 -44.69 27.65
C ASP A 650 -13.40 -43.40 26.80
N GLN A 651 -12.29 -42.68 26.74
CA GLN A 651 -12.20 -41.41 25.99
C GLN A 651 -12.51 -41.54 24.50
N TYR A 652 -12.18 -42.66 23.87
CA TYR A 652 -12.42 -42.88 22.43
C TYR A 652 -13.90 -43.17 22.16
N GLU A 653 -14.58 -43.93 23.02
CA GLU A 653 -16.02 -44.20 22.95
C GLU A 653 -16.83 -42.91 23.16
N LYS A 654 -16.44 -42.06 24.10
CA LYS A 654 -17.08 -40.74 24.32
C LYS A 654 -16.92 -39.84 23.12
N CYS A 655 -15.71 -39.76 22.54
CA CYS A 655 -15.43 -38.98 21.30
C CYS A 655 -16.27 -39.50 20.15
N LEU A 656 -16.31 -40.80 19.91
CA LEU A 656 -17.12 -41.41 18.86
C LEU A 656 -18.63 -41.16 19.03
N LYS A 657 -19.09 -41.22 20.29
CA LYS A 657 -20.53 -40.93 20.58
C LYS A 657 -20.85 -39.49 20.24
N ALA A 658 -20.03 -38.53 20.69
CA ALA A 658 -20.24 -37.12 20.36
C ALA A 658 -20.14 -36.86 18.84
N PHE A 659 -19.20 -37.50 18.15
CA PHE A 659 -19.08 -37.39 16.69
C PHE A 659 -20.35 -37.87 15.98
N LYS A 660 -21.00 -38.92 16.46
CA LYS A 660 -22.24 -39.47 15.85
C LYS A 660 -23.49 -38.62 16.09
N GLU A 661 -23.45 -37.65 16.98
CA GLU A 661 -24.56 -36.74 17.26
C GLU A 661 -24.70 -35.64 16.19
N GLY A 662 -23.69 -35.44 15.31
CA GLY A 662 -23.74 -34.46 14.23
C GLY A 662 -23.45 -35.05 12.85
N ASP A 663 -23.66 -34.22 11.79
CA ASP A 663 -23.31 -34.55 10.40
C ASP A 663 -22.09 -33.77 9.96
N TYR A 664 -20.90 -34.30 10.27
CA TYR A 664 -19.66 -33.62 10.03
C TYR A 664 -19.01 -34.00 8.69
N ASP A 665 -18.42 -33.00 8.02
CA ASP A 665 -17.65 -33.14 6.79
C ASP A 665 -16.17 -33.39 7.06
N VAL A 666 -15.71 -32.94 8.23
CA VAL A 666 -14.30 -33.01 8.65
C VAL A 666 -14.23 -33.46 10.11
N ALA A 667 -13.31 -34.36 10.41
CA ALA A 667 -12.89 -34.63 11.77
C ALA A 667 -11.39 -34.39 11.91
N VAL A 668 -10.94 -33.83 13.05
CA VAL A 668 -9.53 -33.55 13.32
C VAL A 668 -9.11 -34.15 14.64
N ILE A 669 -8.18 -35.11 14.63
CA ILE A 669 -7.63 -35.70 15.85
C ILE A 669 -6.60 -34.73 16.43
N CYS A 670 -6.84 -34.25 17.67
CA CYS A 670 -6.02 -33.27 18.38
C CYS A 670 -5.49 -33.84 19.69
N SER A 671 -4.17 -33.93 19.80
CA SER A 671 -3.44 -34.29 20.99
C SER A 671 -1.96 -33.92 20.89
N THR A 672 -1.05 -34.48 21.68
CA THR A 672 0.40 -34.24 21.55
C THR A 672 1.05 -35.27 20.64
N ASP A 673 2.23 -34.89 20.06
CA ASP A 673 2.99 -35.80 19.19
C ASP A 673 3.39 -37.12 19.95
N ALA A 674 3.62 -37.03 21.24
CA ALA A 674 4.00 -38.19 22.06
C ALA A 674 2.85 -39.20 22.25
N THR A 675 1.62 -38.77 22.17
CA THR A 675 0.43 -39.60 22.41
C THR A 675 -0.19 -40.17 21.14
N TYR A 676 0.08 -39.59 19.97
CA TYR A 676 -0.46 -40.04 18.69
C TYR A 676 -0.17 -41.51 18.34
N PRO A 677 1.01 -42.08 18.64
CA PRO A 677 1.26 -43.49 18.39
C PRO A 677 0.27 -44.45 19.09
N GLU A 678 -0.30 -44.04 20.22
CA GLU A 678 -1.34 -44.82 20.93
C GLU A 678 -2.77 -44.42 20.46
N ILE A 679 -3.03 -43.14 20.32
CA ILE A 679 -4.39 -42.59 20.01
C ILE A 679 -4.83 -42.95 18.60
N VAL A 680 -3.97 -42.67 17.60
CA VAL A 680 -4.37 -42.76 16.19
C VAL A 680 -4.75 -44.18 15.77
N PRO A 681 -4.00 -45.25 16.07
CA PRO A 681 -4.40 -46.61 15.70
C PRO A 681 -5.71 -47.08 16.33
N LYS A 682 -6.11 -46.53 17.46
CA LYS A 682 -7.37 -46.86 18.13
C LYS A 682 -8.53 -46.00 17.64
N LEU A 683 -8.37 -44.66 17.66
CA LEU A 683 -9.47 -43.71 17.37
C LEU A 683 -9.74 -43.54 15.86
N ALA A 684 -8.70 -43.46 15.02
CA ALA A 684 -8.91 -43.16 13.61
C ALA A 684 -9.79 -44.17 12.89
N PRO A 685 -9.64 -45.50 13.06
CA PRO A 685 -10.56 -46.48 12.46
C PRO A 685 -12.00 -46.33 12.93
N MET A 686 -12.20 -45.99 14.23
CA MET A 686 -13.56 -45.83 14.81
C MET A 686 -14.25 -44.63 14.21
N ILE A 687 -13.59 -43.47 14.14
CA ILE A 687 -14.12 -42.25 13.52
C ILE A 687 -14.34 -42.46 12.02
N LYS A 688 -13.34 -43.02 11.31
CA LYS A 688 -13.43 -43.26 9.85
C LYS A 688 -14.60 -44.15 9.47
N ALA A 689 -14.89 -45.21 10.27
CA ALA A 689 -16.04 -46.08 10.06
C ALA A 689 -17.39 -45.40 10.31
N ALA A 690 -17.42 -44.33 11.10
CA ALA A 690 -18.62 -43.54 11.39
C ALA A 690 -18.81 -42.35 10.43
N MET A 691 -17.78 -42.00 9.65
CA MET A 691 -17.80 -40.87 8.69
C MET A 691 -18.59 -41.23 7.43
N LYS A 692 -19.22 -40.21 6.84
CA LYS A 692 -19.75 -40.31 5.47
C LYS A 692 -18.60 -40.42 4.45
N PRO A 693 -18.82 -41.05 3.28
CA PRO A 693 -17.77 -41.31 2.28
C PRO A 693 -17.01 -40.06 1.79
N SER A 694 -17.70 -38.91 1.75
CA SER A 694 -17.11 -37.64 1.33
C SER A 694 -16.28 -36.94 2.41
N ALA A 695 -16.42 -37.36 3.68
CA ALA A 695 -15.79 -36.68 4.81
C ALA A 695 -14.28 -36.99 4.89
N THR A 696 -13.52 -36.06 5.50
CA THR A 696 -12.07 -36.10 5.62
C THR A 696 -11.63 -36.16 7.06
N LEU A 697 -10.78 -37.13 7.40
CA LEU A 697 -10.15 -37.28 8.72
C LEU A 697 -8.73 -36.72 8.68
N PHE A 698 -8.50 -35.65 9.43
CA PHE A 698 -7.16 -35.08 9.63
C PHE A 698 -6.52 -35.46 10.97
N LEU A 699 -5.21 -35.43 10.98
CA LEU A 699 -4.42 -35.42 12.21
C LEU A 699 -3.78 -34.02 12.39
N ALA A 700 -3.95 -33.41 13.55
CA ALA A 700 -3.37 -32.12 13.88
C ALA A 700 -1.89 -32.27 14.27
N GLY A 701 -0.99 -31.99 13.35
CA GLY A 701 0.46 -32.10 13.50
C GLY A 701 1.10 -32.73 12.26
N ALA A 702 2.42 -32.79 12.25
CA ALA A 702 3.17 -33.52 11.23
C ALA A 702 3.50 -34.91 11.74
N ALA A 703 3.17 -35.96 11.00
CA ALA A 703 3.59 -37.30 11.37
C ALA A 703 5.12 -37.46 11.26
N PRO A 704 5.77 -38.18 12.18
CA PRO A 704 7.11 -38.69 11.95
C PRO A 704 7.14 -39.56 10.68
N LYS A 705 8.25 -39.54 9.93
CA LYS A 705 8.35 -40.22 8.62
C LYS A 705 8.03 -41.73 8.70
N ASP A 706 8.41 -42.36 9.80
CA ASP A 706 8.18 -43.79 10.08
C ASP A 706 6.73 -44.08 10.51
N MET A 707 5.99 -43.09 10.98
CA MET A 707 4.61 -43.25 11.44
C MET A 707 3.57 -42.76 10.42
N GLU A 708 3.97 -42.01 9.40
CA GLU A 708 3.04 -41.42 8.43
C GLU A 708 2.17 -42.50 7.75
N GLN A 709 2.79 -43.57 7.27
CA GLN A 709 2.04 -44.65 6.62
C GLN A 709 1.14 -45.41 7.62
N VAL A 710 1.61 -45.63 8.84
CA VAL A 710 0.82 -46.27 9.90
C VAL A 710 -0.46 -45.47 10.19
N TYR A 711 -0.36 -44.13 10.23
CA TYR A 711 -1.53 -43.29 10.48
C TYR A 711 -2.50 -43.26 9.27
N LYS A 712 -1.96 -43.27 8.05
CA LYS A 712 -2.78 -43.38 6.84
C LYS A 712 -3.50 -44.71 6.77
N ASP A 713 -2.83 -45.82 7.08
CA ASP A 713 -3.42 -47.15 7.12
C ASP A 713 -4.50 -47.29 8.20
N ALA A 714 -4.37 -46.51 9.31
CA ALA A 714 -5.41 -46.40 10.33
C ALA A 714 -6.62 -45.55 9.90
N GLY A 715 -6.57 -44.86 8.77
CA GLY A 715 -7.69 -44.10 8.22
C GLY A 715 -7.54 -42.59 8.21
N VAL A 716 -6.38 -42.05 8.62
CA VAL A 716 -6.07 -40.61 8.50
C VAL A 716 -5.87 -40.27 7.02
N ASP A 717 -6.62 -39.30 6.51
CA ASP A 717 -6.55 -38.88 5.11
C ASP A 717 -5.38 -37.92 4.86
N ASP A 718 -5.15 -36.94 5.78
CA ASP A 718 -4.08 -35.96 5.64
C ASP A 718 -3.74 -35.26 6.99
N PHE A 719 -2.79 -34.34 6.98
CA PHE A 719 -2.21 -33.72 8.18
C PHE A 719 -2.35 -32.21 8.17
N ILE A 720 -2.90 -31.63 9.24
CA ILE A 720 -2.93 -30.19 9.47
C ILE A 720 -1.71 -29.78 10.31
N SER A 721 -0.71 -29.17 9.65
CA SER A 721 0.52 -28.74 10.30
C SER A 721 1.01 -27.40 9.75
N VAL A 722 2.06 -26.84 10.34
CA VAL A 722 2.73 -25.63 9.84
C VAL A 722 3.35 -25.79 8.44
N LYS A 723 3.47 -27.03 7.94
CA LYS A 723 3.95 -27.35 6.59
C LYS A 723 2.82 -27.62 5.60
N ALA A 724 1.58 -27.71 6.05
CA ALA A 724 0.44 -27.94 5.19
C ALA A 724 0.13 -26.67 4.35
N ASN A 725 -0.24 -26.88 3.09
CA ASN A 725 -0.75 -25.79 2.26
C ASN A 725 -2.20 -25.51 2.65
N CYS A 726 -2.42 -24.48 3.47
CA CYS A 726 -3.71 -24.12 4.01
C CYS A 726 -4.73 -23.86 2.88
N PHE A 727 -4.37 -23.04 1.90
CA PHE A 727 -5.25 -22.68 0.80
C PHE A 727 -5.72 -23.91 0.00
N GLN A 728 -4.80 -24.80 -0.37
CA GLN A 728 -5.16 -26.00 -1.14
C GLN A 728 -6.01 -26.99 -0.32
N THR A 729 -5.74 -27.10 0.98
CA THR A 729 -6.54 -27.93 1.88
C THR A 729 -7.98 -27.40 1.95
N LEU A 730 -8.16 -26.10 2.11
CA LEU A 730 -9.49 -25.48 2.16
C LEU A 730 -10.25 -25.65 0.82
N LYS A 731 -9.58 -25.40 -0.31
CA LYS A 731 -10.17 -25.63 -1.64
C LYS A 731 -10.59 -27.09 -1.86
N MET A 732 -9.77 -28.04 -1.42
CA MET A 732 -10.13 -29.46 -1.49
C MET A 732 -11.40 -29.77 -0.68
N LEU A 733 -11.56 -29.16 0.50
CA LEU A 733 -12.76 -29.32 1.33
C LEU A 733 -13.98 -28.66 0.70
N GLN A 734 -13.85 -27.46 0.12
CA GLN A 734 -14.93 -26.82 -0.64
C GLN A 734 -15.39 -27.69 -1.82
N LYS A 735 -14.43 -28.25 -2.57
CA LYS A 735 -14.74 -29.15 -3.69
C LYS A 735 -15.48 -30.41 -3.22
N LYS A 736 -15.04 -31.07 -2.13
CA LYS A 736 -15.72 -32.22 -1.55
C LYS A 736 -17.14 -31.90 -1.06
N LYS A 737 -17.37 -30.68 -0.59
CA LYS A 737 -18.70 -30.20 -0.17
C LYS A 737 -19.58 -29.81 -1.37
N GLY A 738 -19.00 -29.65 -2.57
CA GLY A 738 -19.71 -29.21 -3.77
C GLY A 738 -19.95 -27.69 -3.80
N MET A 739 -19.11 -26.91 -3.14
CA MET A 739 -19.14 -25.44 -3.17
C MET A 739 -18.54 -24.91 -4.47
N ILE A 740 -17.53 -25.61 -4.98
CA ILE A 740 -16.82 -25.31 -6.24
C ILE A 740 -16.71 -26.58 -7.10
N GLU A 741 -16.45 -26.42 -8.41
CA GLU A 741 -16.26 -27.49 -9.40
C GLU A 741 -14.94 -28.28 -9.23
#